data_c54cbbff26001d6f991dd13b38c13338
#
_entry.id   c54cbbff26001d6f991dd13b38c13338
#
_cell.length_a   1.000
_cell.length_b   1.000
_cell.length_c   1.000
_cell.angle_alpha   90.00
_cell.angle_beta   90.00
_cell.angle_gamma   90.00
#
_symmetry.space_group_name_H-M   'P 1'
#
loop_
_entity.id
_entity.type
_entity.pdbx_description
1 polymer ?
#
loop_
_entity_poly.entity_id
_entity_poly.type
_entity_poly.pdbx_seq_one_letter_code
_entity_poly.pdbx_strand_id
1 'polypeptide(L)'
;MSQFASSLADLPALNQVTVPDLWQQQAVAGLREGRDVVVQAPTGAGKTLIFELWSNQGKNRGQAIYTVPTRALANDKLAEWRARGWDVGIATGDLAENLGAPVLVATLETQKNRLIQGDGPALLVVDEYQMLSDLDRGLNYELAIALAPPQTQLLLLSGSVANPQDVVKWLQRLGRRALLVRHDERPVPLEEVHGNNLSYHVPSEVRGYWPRLVAKALAEDLGPILIFAPRRQAAEAMATDLARQLPTPNPLALSTAQKLVVGEHLGKLLKSRIAYHHSGLSYGARAGVIEPLAKAGQLRVVVATMGLAAGINFSLRSAALAGESYRRDEVEQPLRPDEILQMFGRAGRRGLDETGYVLITANELRLLDAHPGHLSRSGAVDWGALLGLMAAAADHGRDPFAEAVRVQERLFTSKPVFLGVEESLRHPQVPCGLRTDAERARHVRKRVREMLNSGGEWETMGEWQVRPVREIVAPERIHSSQSTVHGPQPSDESASTSRTTEHVSDHASRVTHHASGTTLHAPRLVPILSLPAALEKVGTGTLCVLSEDAQGKTYGRALTVAERLSGERVLIAKWIRRLTNWNGRQAPLALWQERIIPLVEQRLAQQKTPVVRFTSHAHKIVAQVSLGDLTLRVPVDSHGVALWHPLEREVLPYDCAPCSLVEVCRHLSTATGTAMMWRRLALVDSAGAPTLRGRIVSFFSQGDGLAIAAALEDETYPLDELIYDLANLDAGFRFCGEDVNRWGGRLALVCHEKYGLQSIPGYLENGVPPKYGAGAEQVVASVHKNPASKHAWITDLVGAGDIDRVFIEWRSALRQIAHAPDLDWLRWRALQAMAKAILNETESPTMTDLPPLEYHQTRRVDHRLILRRH
;
A
#
# COMPACT_ATOMS: atom_id res chain seq x y z
N MET A 1 -43.71 -40.77 -12.10
CA MET A 1 -43.28 -39.58 -11.29
C MET A 1 -42.30 -38.66 -12.00
N SER A 2 -41.69 -39.01 -13.13
CA SER A 2 -40.70 -38.17 -13.85
C SER A 2 -41.29 -37.14 -14.83
N GLN A 3 -42.57 -37.23 -15.19
CA GLN A 3 -43.19 -36.25 -16.10
C GLN A 3 -43.79 -35.01 -15.41
N PHE A 4 -44.02 -35.04 -14.10
CA PHE A 4 -44.50 -33.87 -13.37
C PHE A 4 -43.37 -32.89 -12.94
N ALA A 5 -42.12 -33.33 -12.86
CA ALA A 5 -40.99 -32.48 -12.46
C ALA A 5 -40.54 -31.53 -13.58
N SER A 6 -40.74 -31.92 -14.88
CA SER A 6 -40.35 -31.08 -16.01
C SER A 6 -41.35 -29.95 -16.31
N SER A 7 -42.62 -30.10 -15.93
CA SER A 7 -43.63 -29.06 -16.18
C SER A 7 -43.63 -27.91 -15.15
N LEU A 8 -43.09 -28.13 -13.97
CA LEU A 8 -42.95 -27.09 -12.94
C LEU A 8 -41.73 -26.18 -13.19
N ALA A 9 -40.67 -26.70 -13.83
CA ALA A 9 -39.50 -25.94 -14.17
C ALA A 9 -39.70 -24.91 -15.31
N ASP A 10 -40.77 -25.13 -16.14
CA ASP A 10 -41.08 -24.29 -17.29
C ASP A 10 -42.09 -23.16 -17.00
N LEU A 11 -42.55 -23.03 -15.75
CA LEU A 11 -43.44 -21.94 -15.36
C LEU A 11 -42.64 -20.66 -15.01
N PRO A 12 -42.71 -19.59 -15.85
CA PRO A 12 -41.94 -18.36 -15.63
C PRO A 12 -42.15 -17.72 -14.25
N ALA A 13 -43.34 -17.96 -13.63
CA ALA A 13 -43.67 -17.42 -12.32
C ALA A 13 -42.93 -18.14 -11.17
N LEU A 14 -42.59 -19.42 -11.31
CA LEU A 14 -41.87 -20.18 -10.27
C LEU A 14 -40.36 -19.95 -10.28
N ASN A 15 -39.81 -19.61 -11.45
CA ASN A 15 -38.40 -19.23 -11.58
C ASN A 15 -38.07 -17.87 -10.94
N GLN A 16 -39.09 -17.10 -10.51
CA GLN A 16 -38.91 -15.82 -9.81
C GLN A 16 -38.97 -15.93 -8.29
N VAL A 17 -39.31 -17.12 -7.74
CA VAL A 17 -39.35 -17.32 -6.29
C VAL A 17 -37.96 -17.69 -5.78
N THR A 18 -37.25 -16.72 -5.28
CA THR A 18 -35.98 -16.97 -4.56
C THR A 18 -36.32 -17.40 -3.12
N VAL A 19 -36.09 -18.67 -2.81
CA VAL A 19 -36.21 -19.16 -1.43
C VAL A 19 -34.90 -18.78 -0.70
N PRO A 20 -34.96 -17.97 0.36
CA PRO A 20 -33.77 -17.60 1.12
C PRO A 20 -33.24 -18.78 1.93
N ASP A 21 -31.92 -18.92 1.99
CA ASP A 21 -31.26 -19.90 2.84
C ASP A 21 -31.50 -19.60 4.34
N LEU A 22 -31.39 -20.61 5.22
CA LEU A 22 -31.62 -20.44 6.65
C LEU A 22 -30.77 -19.34 7.28
N TRP A 23 -29.51 -19.22 6.91
CA TRP A 23 -28.62 -18.18 7.40
C TRP A 23 -29.05 -16.77 6.96
N GLN A 24 -29.60 -16.62 5.77
CA GLN A 24 -30.17 -15.36 5.29
C GLN A 24 -31.41 -14.98 6.07
N GLN A 25 -32.29 -15.97 6.34
CA GLN A 25 -33.48 -15.78 7.18
C GLN A 25 -33.09 -15.37 8.61
N GLN A 26 -32.08 -16.03 9.19
CA GLN A 26 -31.53 -15.67 10.50
C GLN A 26 -31.03 -14.23 10.54
N ALA A 27 -30.31 -13.78 9.50
CA ALA A 27 -29.83 -12.41 9.40
C ALA A 27 -30.99 -11.41 9.32
N VAL A 28 -32.00 -11.69 8.48
CA VAL A 28 -33.20 -10.84 8.37
C VAL A 28 -33.99 -10.81 9.68
N ALA A 29 -34.14 -11.94 10.38
CA ALA A 29 -34.80 -11.99 11.68
C ALA A 29 -34.06 -11.13 12.71
N GLY A 30 -32.72 -11.23 12.79
CA GLY A 30 -31.89 -10.40 13.66
C GLY A 30 -32.07 -8.91 13.40
N LEU A 31 -32.12 -8.50 12.10
CA LEU A 31 -32.41 -7.11 11.76
C LEU A 31 -33.82 -6.69 12.17
N ARG A 32 -34.84 -7.51 11.99
CA ARG A 32 -36.22 -7.21 12.42
C ARG A 32 -36.39 -7.12 13.93
N GLU A 33 -35.52 -7.81 14.69
CA GLU A 33 -35.45 -7.71 16.15
C GLU A 33 -34.69 -6.45 16.62
N GLY A 34 -34.25 -5.59 15.71
CA GLY A 34 -33.47 -4.37 16.02
C GLY A 34 -32.05 -4.66 16.47
N ARG A 35 -31.46 -5.79 16.06
CA ARG A 35 -30.03 -6.07 16.27
C ARG A 35 -29.21 -5.60 15.08
N ASP A 36 -27.99 -5.19 15.34
CA ASP A 36 -26.99 -5.07 14.30
C ASP A 36 -26.54 -6.47 13.86
N VAL A 37 -26.31 -6.68 12.58
CA VAL A 37 -25.96 -8.00 12.06
C VAL A 37 -24.61 -7.95 11.33
N VAL A 38 -23.70 -8.82 11.73
CA VAL A 38 -22.41 -9.05 11.06
C VAL A 38 -22.52 -10.38 10.33
N VAL A 39 -22.34 -10.37 9.03
CA VAL A 39 -22.45 -11.55 8.16
C VAL A 39 -21.09 -11.92 7.60
N GLN A 40 -20.70 -13.17 7.81
CA GLN A 40 -19.56 -13.80 7.17
C GLN A 40 -20.09 -14.93 6.28
N ALA A 41 -20.06 -14.70 4.96
CA ALA A 41 -20.49 -15.69 3.97
C ALA A 41 -19.69 -15.55 2.67
N PRO A 42 -19.39 -16.66 1.96
CA PRO A 42 -18.56 -16.65 0.75
C PRO A 42 -19.07 -15.71 -0.33
N THR A 43 -18.17 -15.36 -1.25
CA THR A 43 -18.56 -14.62 -2.47
C THR A 43 -19.55 -15.46 -3.29
N GLY A 44 -20.61 -14.82 -3.80
CA GLY A 44 -21.66 -15.51 -4.55
C GLY A 44 -22.75 -16.19 -3.71
N ALA A 45 -22.64 -16.23 -2.36
CA ALA A 45 -23.65 -16.83 -1.49
C ALA A 45 -24.99 -16.06 -1.44
N GLY A 46 -25.06 -14.87 -2.02
CA GLY A 46 -26.31 -14.07 -2.05
C GLY A 46 -26.49 -13.18 -0.82
N LYS A 47 -25.42 -12.62 -0.28
CA LYS A 47 -25.43 -11.68 0.87
C LYS A 47 -26.41 -10.50 0.65
N THR A 48 -26.47 -9.95 -0.56
CA THR A 48 -27.36 -8.82 -0.92
C THR A 48 -28.84 -9.14 -0.69
N LEU A 49 -29.25 -10.41 -0.84
CA LEU A 49 -30.64 -10.83 -0.64
C LEU A 49 -31.15 -10.52 0.79
N ILE A 50 -30.29 -10.52 1.78
CA ILE A 50 -30.65 -10.14 3.17
C ILE A 50 -31.24 -8.72 3.19
N PHE A 51 -30.57 -7.77 2.53
CA PHE A 51 -31.05 -6.40 2.40
C PHE A 51 -32.34 -6.32 1.58
N GLU A 52 -32.41 -7.03 0.45
CA GLU A 52 -33.60 -7.04 -0.40
C GLU A 52 -34.83 -7.56 0.34
N LEU A 53 -34.67 -8.59 1.17
CA LEU A 53 -35.75 -9.14 2.01
C LEU A 53 -36.12 -8.22 3.18
N TRP A 54 -35.11 -7.58 3.80
CA TRP A 54 -35.35 -6.61 4.87
C TRP A 54 -36.10 -5.39 4.37
N SER A 55 -35.67 -4.84 3.23
CA SER A 55 -36.28 -3.66 2.61
C SER A 55 -37.66 -3.92 2.00
N ASN A 56 -38.12 -5.16 1.97
CA ASN A 56 -39.38 -5.53 1.31
C ASN A 56 -39.46 -4.95 -0.11
N GLN A 57 -38.44 -5.24 -0.92
CA GLN A 57 -38.32 -4.75 -2.31
C GLN A 57 -38.32 -3.21 -2.42
N GLY A 58 -37.59 -2.55 -1.54
CA GLY A 58 -37.44 -1.11 -1.53
C GLY A 58 -38.60 -0.33 -0.90
N LYS A 59 -39.54 -1.02 -0.22
CA LYS A 59 -40.66 -0.42 0.52
C LYS A 59 -40.40 -0.33 2.03
N ASN A 60 -39.18 -0.13 2.43
CA ASN A 60 -38.76 -0.03 3.81
C ASN A 60 -39.30 1.26 4.47
N ARG A 61 -39.49 1.19 5.79
CA ARG A 61 -39.81 2.37 6.61
C ARG A 61 -38.52 3.08 6.98
N GLY A 62 -38.46 4.38 6.69
CA GLY A 62 -37.23 5.18 6.83
C GLY A 62 -36.20 4.89 5.74
N GLN A 63 -35.21 5.73 5.62
CA GLN A 63 -34.18 5.57 4.59
C GLN A 63 -33.22 4.42 4.94
N ALA A 64 -32.93 3.57 3.95
CA ALA A 64 -31.87 2.60 4.02
C ALA A 64 -30.73 3.00 3.07
N ILE A 65 -29.49 2.94 3.55
CA ILE A 65 -28.30 3.23 2.75
C ILE A 65 -27.52 1.93 2.55
N TYR A 66 -27.36 1.52 1.30
CA TYR A 66 -26.55 0.39 0.90
C TYR A 66 -25.19 0.88 0.39
N THR A 67 -24.15 0.71 1.18
CA THR A 67 -22.81 1.15 0.78
C THR A 67 -22.01 0.03 0.16
N VAL A 68 -21.30 0.38 -0.91
CA VAL A 68 -20.43 -0.52 -1.68
C VAL A 68 -19.03 0.08 -1.83
N PRO A 69 -17.99 -0.77 -2.02
CA PRO A 69 -16.62 -0.29 -2.04
C PRO A 69 -16.24 0.51 -3.29
N THR A 70 -16.99 0.40 -4.39
CA THR A 70 -16.65 1.12 -5.63
C THR A 70 -17.85 1.79 -6.27
N ARG A 71 -17.60 2.89 -6.97
CA ARG A 71 -18.62 3.61 -7.76
C ARG A 71 -19.27 2.72 -8.81
N ALA A 72 -18.47 1.85 -9.46
CA ALA A 72 -19.00 0.91 -10.46
C ALA A 72 -20.05 -0.03 -9.85
N LEU A 73 -19.78 -0.59 -8.67
CA LEU A 73 -20.76 -1.42 -7.96
C LEU A 73 -21.99 -0.63 -7.52
N ALA A 74 -21.83 0.66 -7.16
CA ALA A 74 -22.95 1.52 -6.82
C ALA A 74 -23.88 1.71 -8.02
N ASN A 75 -23.33 1.95 -9.18
CA ASN A 75 -24.12 2.12 -10.42
C ASN A 75 -24.79 0.84 -10.87
N ASP A 76 -24.09 -0.30 -10.75
CA ASP A 76 -24.69 -1.60 -11.06
C ASP A 76 -25.89 -1.90 -10.16
N LYS A 77 -25.79 -1.61 -8.86
CA LYS A 77 -26.90 -1.78 -7.92
C LYS A 77 -28.04 -0.82 -8.18
N LEU A 78 -27.73 0.43 -8.50
CA LEU A 78 -28.73 1.42 -8.92
C LEU A 78 -29.52 0.92 -10.13
N ALA A 79 -28.81 0.51 -11.20
CA ALA A 79 -29.42 0.01 -12.42
C ALA A 79 -30.26 -1.26 -12.17
N GLU A 80 -29.71 -2.20 -11.38
CA GLU A 80 -30.39 -3.45 -11.04
C GLU A 80 -31.72 -3.21 -10.31
N TRP A 81 -31.72 -2.37 -9.28
CA TRP A 81 -32.93 -2.13 -8.47
C TRP A 81 -33.92 -1.20 -9.16
N ARG A 82 -33.47 -0.20 -9.93
CA ARG A 82 -34.35 0.60 -10.79
C ARG A 82 -35.05 -0.25 -11.84
N ALA A 83 -34.35 -1.21 -12.46
CA ALA A 83 -34.95 -2.16 -13.40
C ALA A 83 -36.05 -3.06 -12.77
N ARG A 84 -35.96 -3.28 -11.44
CA ARG A 84 -37.00 -3.97 -10.65
C ARG A 84 -38.15 -3.06 -10.19
N GLY A 85 -38.13 -1.77 -10.58
CA GLY A 85 -39.13 -0.78 -10.21
C GLY A 85 -39.00 -0.20 -8.82
N TRP A 86 -37.79 -0.27 -8.18
CA TRP A 86 -37.58 0.34 -6.87
C TRP A 86 -37.30 1.84 -7.01
N ASP A 87 -37.74 2.62 -6.02
CA ASP A 87 -37.31 4.01 -5.87
C ASP A 87 -35.94 4.06 -5.21
N VAL A 88 -34.91 4.31 -6.02
CA VAL A 88 -33.51 4.23 -5.62
C VAL A 88 -32.76 5.48 -6.03
N GLY A 89 -32.08 6.08 -5.07
CA GLY A 89 -31.12 7.17 -5.28
C GLY A 89 -29.68 6.67 -5.27
N ILE A 90 -28.76 7.56 -5.62
CA ILE A 90 -27.33 7.31 -5.57
C ILE A 90 -26.56 8.47 -4.94
N ALA A 91 -25.55 8.14 -4.12
CA ALA A 91 -24.60 9.09 -3.54
C ALA A 91 -23.17 8.53 -3.64
N THR A 92 -22.44 8.97 -4.65
CA THR A 92 -21.01 8.70 -4.83
C THR A 92 -20.24 10.01 -4.91
N GLY A 93 -18.92 9.98 -4.97
CA GLY A 93 -18.13 11.22 -5.08
C GLY A 93 -18.50 12.08 -6.29
N ASP A 94 -18.95 11.44 -7.36
CA ASP A 94 -19.28 12.06 -8.65
C ASP A 94 -20.77 12.21 -8.94
N LEU A 95 -21.63 11.38 -8.33
CA LEU A 95 -23.08 11.38 -8.55
C LEU A 95 -23.84 11.58 -7.24
N ALA A 96 -24.89 12.40 -7.31
CA ALA A 96 -25.81 12.62 -6.21
C ALA A 96 -27.21 12.87 -6.81
N GLU A 97 -28.01 11.78 -6.88
CA GLU A 97 -29.35 11.81 -7.45
C GLU A 97 -30.34 11.19 -6.48
N ASN A 98 -31.53 11.79 -6.37
CA ASN A 98 -32.63 11.31 -5.54
C ASN A 98 -32.19 10.91 -4.12
N LEU A 99 -31.49 11.83 -3.44
CA LEU A 99 -30.92 11.58 -2.10
C LEU A 99 -31.98 11.28 -1.02
N GLY A 100 -33.23 11.67 -1.26
CA GLY A 100 -34.37 11.39 -0.39
C GLY A 100 -35.05 10.04 -0.62
N ALA A 101 -34.57 9.24 -1.57
CA ALA A 101 -35.16 7.93 -1.87
C ALA A 101 -35.17 7.01 -0.64
N PRO A 102 -36.16 6.10 -0.55
CA PRO A 102 -36.21 5.09 0.51
C PRO A 102 -34.96 4.20 0.55
N VAL A 103 -34.38 3.93 -0.62
CA VAL A 103 -33.13 3.19 -0.78
C VAL A 103 -32.12 4.09 -1.44
N LEU A 104 -30.97 4.29 -0.79
CA LEU A 104 -29.86 5.04 -1.34
C LEU A 104 -28.66 4.09 -1.51
N VAL A 105 -28.14 3.98 -2.72
CA VAL A 105 -26.86 3.29 -2.98
C VAL A 105 -25.74 4.31 -2.87
N ALA A 106 -24.70 4.00 -2.10
CA ALA A 106 -23.66 4.99 -1.82
C ALA A 106 -22.27 4.36 -1.72
N THR A 107 -21.24 5.20 -1.81
CA THR A 107 -19.94 4.86 -1.23
C THR A 107 -19.89 5.39 0.21
N LEU A 108 -19.27 4.64 1.13
CA LEU A 108 -19.34 4.95 2.57
C LEU A 108 -18.75 6.32 2.90
N GLU A 109 -17.74 6.73 2.17
CA GLU A 109 -17.08 8.03 2.31
C GLU A 109 -18.07 9.20 2.18
N THR A 110 -19.06 9.10 1.31
CA THR A 110 -20.06 10.17 1.10
C THR A 110 -21.04 10.27 2.26
N GLN A 111 -21.15 9.23 3.08
CA GLN A 111 -22.06 9.17 4.23
C GLN A 111 -21.38 9.48 5.56
N LYS A 112 -20.04 9.43 5.61
CA LYS A 112 -19.26 9.59 6.84
C LYS A 112 -19.62 10.85 7.63
N ASN A 113 -19.61 12.00 6.99
CA ASN A 113 -19.87 13.26 7.67
C ASN A 113 -21.30 13.35 8.23
N ARG A 114 -22.28 12.85 7.50
CA ARG A 114 -23.67 12.76 7.94
C ARG A 114 -23.81 11.90 9.21
N LEU A 115 -23.17 10.72 9.20
CA LEU A 115 -23.17 9.80 10.35
C LEU A 115 -22.48 10.41 11.59
N ILE A 116 -21.36 11.10 11.38
CA ILE A 116 -20.63 11.81 12.45
C ILE A 116 -21.49 12.92 13.08
N GLN A 117 -22.29 13.62 12.28
CA GLN A 117 -23.20 14.66 12.75
C GLN A 117 -24.46 14.13 13.46
N GLY A 118 -24.62 12.80 13.53
CA GLY A 118 -25.75 12.16 14.18
C GLY A 118 -26.99 12.00 13.28
N ASP A 119 -26.88 12.34 12.00
CA ASP A 119 -27.93 12.12 11.00
C ASP A 119 -27.69 10.79 10.27
N GLY A 120 -28.28 9.73 10.73
CA GLY A 120 -28.13 8.39 10.18
C GLY A 120 -29.42 7.83 9.59
N PRO A 121 -29.34 6.88 8.64
CA PRO A 121 -30.47 6.17 8.09
C PRO A 121 -31.09 5.20 9.12
N ALA A 122 -32.24 4.62 8.78
CA ALA A 122 -32.82 3.54 9.55
C ALA A 122 -31.92 2.28 9.51
N LEU A 123 -31.37 1.97 8.33
CA LEU A 123 -30.39 0.88 8.14
C LEU A 123 -29.21 1.39 7.33
N LEU A 124 -28.01 1.14 7.82
CA LEU A 124 -26.75 1.28 7.09
C LEU A 124 -26.18 -0.09 6.76
N VAL A 125 -26.12 -0.43 5.48
CA VAL A 125 -25.44 -1.63 5.01
C VAL A 125 -24.02 -1.28 4.59
N VAL A 126 -23.03 -1.99 5.15
CA VAL A 126 -21.63 -1.87 4.75
C VAL A 126 -21.24 -3.17 4.05
N ASP A 127 -21.32 -3.14 2.72
CA ASP A 127 -20.89 -4.27 1.91
C ASP A 127 -19.36 -4.27 1.77
N GLU A 128 -18.76 -5.45 1.90
CA GLU A 128 -17.32 -5.66 1.93
C GLU A 128 -16.62 -4.89 3.08
N TYR A 129 -17.12 -5.10 4.33
CA TYR A 129 -16.56 -4.37 5.50
C TYR A 129 -15.08 -4.70 5.81
N GLN A 130 -14.46 -5.70 5.16
CA GLN A 130 -13.01 -5.90 5.23
C GLN A 130 -12.21 -4.68 4.73
N MET A 131 -12.85 -3.78 3.99
CA MET A 131 -12.28 -2.49 3.63
C MET A 131 -11.83 -1.65 4.85
N LEU A 132 -12.26 -2.00 6.04
CA LEU A 132 -11.77 -1.42 7.30
C LEU A 132 -10.25 -1.59 7.48
N SER A 133 -9.66 -2.65 6.90
CA SER A 133 -8.21 -2.86 6.88
C SER A 133 -7.48 -2.17 5.73
N ASP A 134 -8.19 -1.53 4.81
CA ASP A 134 -7.58 -0.81 3.70
C ASP A 134 -6.78 0.40 4.21
N LEU A 135 -5.56 0.57 3.72
CA LEU A 135 -4.65 1.62 4.19
C LEU A 135 -5.17 3.03 3.92
N ASP A 136 -5.84 3.22 2.77
CA ASP A 136 -6.31 4.53 2.32
C ASP A 136 -7.73 4.84 2.79
N ARG A 137 -8.61 3.83 2.78
CA ARG A 137 -10.05 3.98 2.96
C ARG A 137 -10.56 3.46 4.30
N GLY A 138 -9.79 2.59 4.97
CA GLY A 138 -10.20 1.91 6.20
C GLY A 138 -10.63 2.85 7.32
N LEU A 139 -10.00 4.00 7.43
CA LEU A 139 -10.36 5.03 8.41
C LEU A 139 -11.79 5.55 8.23
N ASN A 140 -12.26 5.73 6.99
CA ASN A 140 -13.62 6.17 6.72
C ASN A 140 -14.63 5.12 7.17
N TYR A 141 -14.33 3.83 6.93
CA TYR A 141 -15.15 2.70 7.36
C TYR A 141 -15.21 2.60 8.89
N GLU A 142 -14.05 2.70 9.54
CA GLU A 142 -13.94 2.64 10.99
C GLU A 142 -14.78 3.74 11.67
N LEU A 143 -14.59 4.99 11.23
CA LEU A 143 -15.29 6.14 11.81
C LEU A 143 -16.79 6.12 11.53
N ALA A 144 -17.20 5.78 10.31
CA ALA A 144 -18.61 5.70 9.95
C ALA A 144 -19.35 4.67 10.82
N ILE A 145 -18.72 3.51 11.07
CA ILE A 145 -19.30 2.47 11.93
C ILE A 145 -19.25 2.89 13.41
N ALA A 146 -18.10 3.41 13.89
CA ALA A 146 -17.91 3.80 15.28
C ALA A 146 -18.84 4.93 15.74
N LEU A 147 -19.12 5.85 14.84
CA LEU A 147 -19.90 7.07 15.11
C LEU A 147 -21.32 7.01 14.54
N ALA A 148 -21.70 5.89 13.91
CA ALA A 148 -23.09 5.71 13.47
C ALA A 148 -24.06 5.95 14.65
N PRO A 149 -25.11 6.76 14.44
CA PRO A 149 -26.06 7.07 15.50
C PRO A 149 -26.69 5.82 16.10
N PRO A 150 -27.05 5.82 17.39
CA PRO A 150 -27.65 4.64 18.04
C PRO A 150 -28.94 4.13 17.37
N GLN A 151 -29.71 5.03 16.75
CA GLN A 151 -30.93 4.69 16.02
C GLN A 151 -30.68 4.07 14.65
N THR A 152 -29.48 4.21 14.09
CA THR A 152 -29.09 3.59 12.83
C THR A 152 -28.68 2.15 13.07
N GLN A 153 -29.42 1.22 12.49
CA GLN A 153 -29.08 -0.20 12.52
C GLN A 153 -27.98 -0.51 11.52
N LEU A 154 -27.09 -1.44 11.85
CA LEU A 154 -25.95 -1.83 11.01
C LEU A 154 -26.12 -3.23 10.44
N LEU A 155 -25.86 -3.39 9.15
CA LEU A 155 -25.68 -4.67 8.48
C LEU A 155 -24.29 -4.69 7.80
N LEU A 156 -23.37 -5.45 8.39
CA LEU A 156 -22.00 -5.57 7.88
C LEU A 156 -21.83 -6.88 7.11
N LEU A 157 -21.47 -6.82 5.84
CA LEU A 157 -21.37 -7.98 4.94
C LEU A 157 -19.93 -8.18 4.49
N SER A 158 -19.42 -9.41 4.61
CA SER A 158 -18.12 -9.80 4.05
C SER A 158 -18.05 -11.30 3.77
N GLY A 159 -17.10 -11.70 2.93
CA GLY A 159 -16.75 -13.10 2.66
C GLY A 159 -15.29 -13.44 2.95
N SER A 160 -14.47 -12.45 3.33
CA SER A 160 -13.02 -12.59 3.40
C SER A 160 -12.40 -12.19 4.75
N VAL A 161 -13.20 -12.14 5.83
CA VAL A 161 -12.74 -11.79 7.19
C VAL A 161 -12.58 -13.04 8.04
N ALA A 162 -11.38 -13.24 8.62
CA ALA A 162 -11.08 -14.38 9.48
C ALA A 162 -11.59 -14.22 10.92
N ASN A 163 -11.70 -12.98 11.43
CA ASN A 163 -12.07 -12.65 12.81
C ASN A 163 -13.36 -11.80 12.93
N PRO A 164 -14.50 -12.23 12.36
CA PRO A 164 -15.74 -11.45 12.44
C PRO A 164 -16.26 -11.29 13.89
N GLN A 165 -15.87 -12.18 14.80
CA GLN A 165 -16.20 -12.08 16.23
C GLN A 165 -15.62 -10.81 16.88
N ASP A 166 -14.46 -10.33 16.43
CA ASP A 166 -13.87 -9.12 16.97
C ASP A 166 -14.66 -7.88 16.56
N VAL A 167 -15.28 -7.90 15.37
CA VAL A 167 -16.22 -6.87 14.94
C VAL A 167 -17.46 -6.85 15.82
N VAL A 168 -18.02 -8.03 16.14
CA VAL A 168 -19.16 -8.14 17.07
C VAL A 168 -18.80 -7.60 18.45
N LYS A 169 -17.65 -7.99 19.01
CA LYS A 169 -17.15 -7.47 20.30
C LYS A 169 -16.98 -5.95 20.26
N TRP A 170 -16.48 -5.42 19.15
CA TRP A 170 -16.34 -3.98 18.95
C TRP A 170 -17.71 -3.29 18.98
N LEU A 171 -18.71 -3.78 18.23
CA LEU A 171 -20.06 -3.23 18.24
C LEU A 171 -20.70 -3.31 19.65
N GLN A 172 -20.48 -4.41 20.37
CA GLN A 172 -20.94 -4.55 21.76
C GLN A 172 -20.26 -3.53 22.70
N ARG A 173 -18.96 -3.28 22.54
CA ARG A 173 -18.24 -2.23 23.26
C ARG A 173 -18.83 -0.84 23.00
N LEU A 174 -19.34 -0.59 21.79
CA LEU A 174 -20.06 0.63 21.43
C LEU A 174 -21.48 0.71 21.98
N GLY A 175 -21.91 -0.29 22.78
CA GLY A 175 -23.25 -0.37 23.36
C GLY A 175 -24.31 -0.92 22.41
N ARG A 176 -23.91 -1.55 21.28
CA ARG A 176 -24.82 -2.10 20.28
C ARG A 176 -25.15 -3.56 20.54
N ARG A 177 -26.35 -3.99 20.18
CA ARG A 177 -26.75 -5.41 20.22
C ARG A 177 -26.43 -6.06 18.89
N ALA A 178 -25.27 -6.69 18.76
CA ALA A 178 -24.80 -7.30 17.53
C ALA A 178 -24.99 -8.82 17.50
N LEU A 179 -25.36 -9.35 16.35
CA LEU A 179 -25.49 -10.76 16.02
C LEU A 179 -24.48 -11.15 14.93
N LEU A 180 -23.75 -12.24 15.15
CA LEU A 180 -22.93 -12.86 14.11
C LEU A 180 -23.72 -13.94 13.38
N VAL A 181 -23.82 -13.85 12.07
CA VAL A 181 -24.34 -14.89 11.18
C VAL A 181 -23.19 -15.38 10.30
N ARG A 182 -22.86 -16.66 10.43
CA ARG A 182 -21.77 -17.27 9.68
C ARG A 182 -22.28 -18.39 8.79
N HIS A 183 -21.81 -18.40 7.56
CA HIS A 183 -22.07 -19.43 6.57
C HIS A 183 -20.76 -19.68 5.79
N ASP A 184 -20.28 -20.90 5.81
CA ASP A 184 -18.98 -21.25 5.22
C ASP A 184 -19.11 -21.99 3.88
N GLU A 185 -20.31 -22.49 3.55
CA GLU A 185 -20.54 -23.24 2.32
C GLU A 185 -20.71 -22.34 1.09
N ARG A 186 -20.00 -22.66 0.04
CA ARG A 186 -20.19 -21.99 -1.25
C ARG A 186 -21.37 -22.61 -2.01
N PRO A 187 -22.22 -21.77 -2.64
CA PRO A 187 -23.32 -22.29 -3.47
C PRO A 187 -22.83 -23.04 -4.72
N VAL A 188 -21.61 -22.74 -5.20
CA VAL A 188 -20.92 -23.47 -6.26
C VAL A 188 -19.56 -23.88 -5.70
N PRO A 189 -19.30 -25.17 -5.45
CA PRO A 189 -18.02 -25.64 -4.96
C PRO A 189 -16.90 -25.36 -5.95
N LEU A 190 -15.67 -25.25 -5.47
CA LEU A 190 -14.47 -25.05 -6.30
C LEU A 190 -13.63 -26.30 -6.33
N GLU A 191 -13.15 -26.65 -7.51
CA GLU A 191 -12.19 -27.72 -7.76
C GLU A 191 -10.92 -27.20 -8.41
N GLU A 192 -9.77 -27.76 -8.02
CA GLU A 192 -8.49 -27.44 -8.61
C GLU A 192 -8.24 -28.32 -9.85
N VAL A 193 -7.82 -27.70 -10.93
CA VAL A 193 -7.40 -28.38 -12.14
C VAL A 193 -5.99 -27.92 -12.50
N HIS A 194 -5.02 -28.82 -12.38
CA HIS A 194 -3.65 -28.53 -12.79
C HIS A 194 -3.54 -28.49 -14.30
N GLY A 195 -2.98 -27.40 -14.84
CA GLY A 195 -2.82 -27.21 -16.27
C GLY A 195 -2.01 -28.34 -16.95
N ASN A 196 -1.13 -28.99 -16.20
CA ASN A 196 -0.36 -30.16 -16.68
C ASN A 196 -1.21 -31.44 -16.79
N ASN A 197 -2.28 -31.54 -16.01
CA ASN A 197 -3.16 -32.73 -15.99
C ASN A 197 -4.20 -32.69 -17.12
N LEU A 198 -4.34 -31.57 -17.82
CA LEU A 198 -5.23 -31.47 -18.97
C LEU A 198 -4.69 -32.32 -20.11
N SER A 199 -5.48 -33.33 -20.49
CA SER A 199 -5.06 -34.39 -21.41
C SER A 199 -5.18 -34.01 -22.88
N TYR A 200 -6.00 -33.00 -23.19
CA TYR A 200 -6.30 -32.62 -24.58
C TYR A 200 -5.03 -32.26 -25.37
N HIS A 201 -4.86 -32.90 -26.52
CA HIS A 201 -3.73 -32.62 -27.38
C HIS A 201 -3.98 -31.35 -28.21
N VAL A 202 -3.16 -30.35 -27.95
CA VAL A 202 -3.21 -29.06 -28.67
C VAL A 202 -2.27 -29.13 -29.87
N PRO A 203 -2.74 -28.77 -31.07
CA PRO A 203 -1.91 -28.70 -32.28
C PRO A 203 -0.67 -27.80 -32.10
N SER A 204 0.40 -28.10 -32.86
CA SER A 204 1.69 -27.39 -32.80
C SER A 204 1.60 -25.92 -33.20
N GLU A 205 0.61 -25.58 -34.01
CA GLU A 205 0.29 -24.22 -34.48
C GLU A 205 -0.10 -23.27 -33.36
N VAL A 206 -0.72 -23.79 -32.28
CA VAL A 206 -1.04 -23.01 -31.09
C VAL A 206 0.21 -22.91 -30.22
N ARG A 207 0.85 -21.76 -30.25
CA ARG A 207 2.12 -21.49 -29.56
C ARG A 207 1.88 -20.68 -28.28
N GLY A 208 2.82 -20.78 -27.34
CA GLY A 208 2.77 -20.05 -26.09
C GLY A 208 2.08 -20.81 -24.96
N TYR A 209 2.48 -20.52 -23.73
CA TYR A 209 1.94 -21.17 -22.54
C TYR A 209 0.42 -20.96 -22.38
N TRP A 210 0.00 -19.70 -22.37
CA TRP A 210 -1.39 -19.35 -22.12
C TRP A 210 -2.35 -19.83 -23.23
N PRO A 211 -2.05 -19.65 -24.53
CA PRO A 211 -2.92 -20.17 -25.58
C PRO A 211 -3.08 -21.70 -25.51
N ARG A 212 -2.01 -22.42 -25.19
CA ARG A 212 -2.07 -23.89 -25.04
C ARG A 212 -2.89 -24.31 -23.83
N LEU A 213 -2.69 -23.67 -22.66
CA LEU A 213 -3.46 -23.94 -21.45
C LEU A 213 -4.94 -23.67 -21.65
N VAL A 214 -5.27 -22.48 -22.20
CA VAL A 214 -6.66 -22.08 -22.47
C VAL A 214 -7.30 -22.99 -23.51
N ALA A 215 -6.58 -23.39 -24.57
CA ALA A 215 -7.07 -24.32 -25.55
C ALA A 215 -7.45 -25.68 -24.94
N LYS A 216 -6.59 -26.23 -24.07
CA LYS A 216 -6.86 -27.47 -23.35
C LYS A 216 -8.09 -27.32 -22.45
N ALA A 217 -8.13 -26.28 -21.64
CA ALA A 217 -9.22 -26.04 -20.70
C ALA A 217 -10.58 -25.86 -21.43
N LEU A 218 -10.61 -25.13 -22.54
CA LEU A 218 -11.82 -24.97 -23.35
C LEU A 218 -12.22 -26.28 -24.01
N ALA A 219 -11.27 -27.12 -24.44
CA ALA A 219 -11.56 -28.41 -25.03
C ALA A 219 -12.17 -29.41 -24.02
N GLU A 220 -11.75 -29.33 -22.77
CA GLU A 220 -12.27 -30.13 -21.65
C GLU A 220 -13.48 -29.49 -20.95
N ASP A 221 -14.16 -28.55 -21.60
CA ASP A 221 -15.38 -27.87 -21.13
C ASP A 221 -15.21 -27.11 -19.82
N LEU A 222 -14.02 -26.58 -19.54
CA LEU A 222 -13.75 -25.74 -18.37
C LEU A 222 -14.01 -24.24 -18.63
N GLY A 223 -14.51 -23.86 -19.80
CA GLY A 223 -14.84 -22.49 -20.16
C GLY A 223 -16.23 -22.03 -19.69
N PRO A 224 -16.47 -20.72 -19.61
CA PRO A 224 -15.56 -19.60 -19.88
C PRO A 224 -14.55 -19.36 -18.75
N ILE A 225 -13.41 -18.73 -19.08
CA ILE A 225 -12.25 -18.60 -18.20
C ILE A 225 -11.95 -17.12 -17.88
N LEU A 226 -11.80 -16.81 -16.60
CA LEU A 226 -11.31 -15.52 -16.10
C LEU A 226 -9.84 -15.64 -15.70
N ILE A 227 -8.98 -14.87 -16.33
CA ILE A 227 -7.55 -14.86 -16.02
C ILE A 227 -7.18 -13.52 -15.37
N PHE A 228 -6.52 -13.56 -14.21
CA PHE A 228 -6.05 -12.37 -13.54
C PHE A 228 -4.58 -12.13 -13.86
N ALA A 229 -4.29 -11.01 -14.52
CA ALA A 229 -2.96 -10.59 -14.93
C ALA A 229 -2.40 -9.50 -13.99
N PRO A 230 -1.06 -9.45 -13.76
CA PRO A 230 -0.45 -8.53 -12.80
C PRO A 230 -0.50 -7.06 -13.23
N ARG A 231 -0.53 -6.79 -14.55
CA ARG A 231 -0.45 -5.44 -15.13
C ARG A 231 -1.41 -5.29 -16.31
N ARG A 232 -1.78 -4.03 -16.65
CA ARG A 232 -2.66 -3.71 -17.78
C ARG A 232 -2.08 -4.23 -19.10
N GLN A 233 -0.84 -3.88 -19.41
CA GLN A 233 -0.16 -4.33 -20.62
C GLN A 233 -0.08 -5.85 -20.72
N ALA A 234 0.13 -6.55 -19.61
CA ALA A 234 0.12 -8.00 -19.59
C ALA A 234 -1.28 -8.57 -19.90
N ALA A 235 -2.33 -7.93 -19.41
CA ALA A 235 -3.72 -8.34 -19.72
C ALA A 235 -4.05 -8.13 -21.21
N GLU A 236 -3.67 -7.00 -21.78
CA GLU A 236 -3.90 -6.67 -23.18
C GLU A 236 -3.09 -7.57 -24.13
N ALA A 237 -1.79 -7.75 -23.83
CA ALA A 237 -0.92 -8.63 -24.59
C ALA A 237 -1.39 -10.09 -24.57
N MET A 238 -1.78 -10.59 -23.41
CA MET A 238 -2.31 -11.94 -23.24
C MET A 238 -3.63 -12.12 -24.01
N ALA A 239 -4.58 -11.19 -23.89
CA ALA A 239 -5.84 -11.25 -24.62
C ALA A 239 -5.61 -11.22 -26.14
N THR A 240 -4.67 -10.40 -26.59
CA THR A 240 -4.28 -10.29 -28.00
C THR A 240 -3.65 -11.59 -28.52
N ASP A 241 -2.75 -12.19 -27.74
CA ASP A 241 -2.11 -13.46 -28.10
C ASP A 241 -3.13 -14.60 -28.16
N LEU A 242 -4.02 -14.69 -27.17
CA LEU A 242 -5.13 -15.66 -27.16
C LEU A 242 -6.04 -15.49 -28.39
N ALA A 243 -6.42 -14.26 -28.74
CA ALA A 243 -7.28 -14.00 -29.91
C ALA A 243 -6.61 -14.36 -31.22
N ARG A 244 -5.28 -14.23 -31.32
CA ARG A 244 -4.49 -14.60 -32.50
C ARG A 244 -4.30 -16.11 -32.64
N GLN A 245 -4.12 -16.81 -31.52
CA GLN A 245 -3.73 -18.24 -31.52
C GLN A 245 -4.94 -19.18 -31.50
N LEU A 246 -6.07 -18.75 -30.95
CA LEU A 246 -7.24 -19.59 -30.79
C LEU A 246 -8.23 -19.43 -31.96
N PRO A 247 -8.78 -20.49 -32.51
CA PRO A 247 -9.78 -20.41 -33.57
C PRO A 247 -11.08 -19.79 -33.05
N THR A 248 -11.78 -19.10 -33.93
CA THR A 248 -13.05 -18.44 -33.65
C THR A 248 -14.19 -19.06 -34.47
N PRO A 249 -14.74 -20.20 -34.05
CA PRO A 249 -15.79 -20.88 -34.83
C PRO A 249 -17.10 -20.07 -34.91
N ASN A 250 -17.42 -19.29 -33.86
CA ASN A 250 -18.61 -18.46 -33.77
C ASN A 250 -18.25 -17.02 -33.40
N PRO A 251 -17.88 -16.18 -34.37
CA PRO A 251 -17.51 -14.79 -34.10
C PRO A 251 -18.65 -14.02 -33.43
N LEU A 252 -18.33 -13.20 -32.42
CA LEU A 252 -19.29 -12.30 -31.81
C LEU A 252 -19.58 -11.13 -32.74
N ALA A 253 -20.84 -10.92 -33.08
CA ALA A 253 -21.27 -9.71 -33.77
C ALA A 253 -21.52 -8.59 -32.75
N LEU A 254 -20.90 -7.42 -32.94
CA LEU A 254 -21.09 -6.23 -32.12
C LEU A 254 -21.95 -5.21 -32.87
N SER A 255 -22.85 -4.54 -32.16
CA SER A 255 -23.59 -3.38 -32.70
C SER A 255 -22.65 -2.20 -33.02
N THR A 256 -23.15 -1.24 -33.79
CA THR A 256 -22.40 -0.02 -34.09
C THR A 256 -22.10 0.77 -32.84
N ALA A 257 -23.05 0.87 -31.91
CA ALA A 257 -22.85 1.55 -30.63
C ALA A 257 -21.79 0.87 -29.76
N GLN A 258 -21.82 -0.49 -29.67
CA GLN A 258 -20.79 -1.24 -28.96
C GLN A 258 -19.41 -1.04 -29.56
N LYS A 259 -19.27 -1.07 -30.89
CA LYS A 259 -17.99 -0.85 -31.59
C LYS A 259 -17.43 0.55 -31.32
N LEU A 260 -18.28 1.56 -31.30
CA LEU A 260 -17.87 2.94 -31.01
C LEU A 260 -17.29 3.06 -29.60
N VAL A 261 -17.92 2.41 -28.63
CA VAL A 261 -17.52 2.47 -27.22
C VAL A 261 -16.21 1.73 -26.95
N VAL A 262 -16.02 0.54 -27.57
CA VAL A 262 -14.84 -0.30 -27.30
C VAL A 262 -13.63 0.05 -28.18
N GLY A 263 -13.84 0.74 -29.27
CA GLY A 263 -12.80 1.03 -30.26
C GLY A 263 -12.41 -0.17 -31.13
N GLU A 264 -11.48 0.06 -32.05
CA GLU A 264 -11.13 -0.94 -33.08
C GLU A 264 -10.39 -2.16 -32.49
N HIS A 265 -9.38 -1.91 -31.63
CA HIS A 265 -8.55 -2.98 -31.09
C HIS A 265 -9.37 -3.98 -30.24
N LEU A 266 -10.04 -3.47 -29.21
CA LEU A 266 -10.85 -4.32 -28.35
C LEU A 266 -12.03 -4.92 -29.11
N GLY A 267 -12.61 -4.21 -30.09
CA GLY A 267 -13.65 -4.73 -30.97
C GLY A 267 -13.20 -5.96 -31.79
N LYS A 268 -11.95 -5.99 -32.24
CA LYS A 268 -11.35 -7.18 -32.89
C LYS A 268 -11.23 -8.35 -31.95
N LEU A 269 -10.78 -8.13 -30.70
CA LEU A 269 -10.67 -9.19 -29.70
C LEU A 269 -12.04 -9.76 -29.33
N LEU A 270 -13.03 -8.88 -29.12
CA LEU A 270 -14.40 -9.27 -28.80
C LEU A 270 -15.04 -10.14 -29.89
N LYS A 271 -14.70 -9.92 -31.18
CA LYS A 271 -15.13 -10.86 -32.24
C LYS A 271 -14.67 -12.30 -31.99
N SER A 272 -13.48 -12.47 -31.41
CA SER A 272 -12.95 -13.77 -31.00
C SER A 272 -13.50 -14.25 -29.65
N ARG A 273 -14.47 -13.53 -29.07
CA ARG A 273 -15.06 -13.78 -27.74
C ARG A 273 -14.03 -13.72 -26.62
N ILE A 274 -13.01 -12.90 -26.81
CA ILE A 274 -11.94 -12.64 -25.83
C ILE A 274 -11.95 -11.16 -25.51
N ALA A 275 -11.77 -10.81 -24.24
CA ALA A 275 -11.66 -9.44 -23.78
C ALA A 275 -10.55 -9.29 -22.76
N TYR A 276 -10.01 -8.09 -22.65
CA TYR A 276 -9.28 -7.67 -21.45
C TYR A 276 -10.11 -6.69 -20.64
N HIS A 277 -9.88 -6.64 -19.32
CA HIS A 277 -10.64 -5.82 -18.39
C HIS A 277 -9.72 -5.17 -17.35
N HIS A 278 -9.55 -3.87 -17.40
CA HIS A 278 -8.73 -3.10 -16.47
C HIS A 278 -9.19 -1.64 -16.37
N SER A 279 -8.68 -0.92 -15.36
CA SER A 279 -9.08 0.45 -15.05
C SER A 279 -8.72 1.50 -16.12
N GLY A 280 -7.81 1.18 -17.06
CA GLY A 280 -7.47 2.05 -18.20
C GLY A 280 -8.53 2.10 -19.30
N LEU A 281 -9.48 1.14 -19.31
CA LEU A 281 -10.64 1.17 -20.20
C LEU A 281 -11.67 2.18 -19.70
N SER A 282 -12.36 2.83 -20.65
CA SER A 282 -13.50 3.68 -20.33
C SER A 282 -14.58 2.91 -19.56
N TYR A 283 -15.38 3.60 -18.80
CA TYR A 283 -16.51 2.98 -18.09
C TYR A 283 -17.48 2.31 -19.07
N GLY A 284 -17.81 2.97 -20.17
CA GLY A 284 -18.69 2.40 -21.20
C GLY A 284 -18.17 1.09 -21.77
N ALA A 285 -16.87 0.95 -22.02
CA ALA A 285 -16.28 -0.29 -22.50
C ALA A 285 -16.37 -1.41 -21.45
N ARG A 286 -16.11 -1.11 -20.18
CA ARG A 286 -16.19 -2.09 -19.09
C ARG A 286 -17.61 -2.47 -18.76
N ALA A 287 -18.38 -1.55 -18.20
CA ALA A 287 -19.73 -1.78 -17.69
C ALA A 287 -20.79 -1.84 -18.79
N GLY A 288 -20.55 -1.16 -19.94
CA GLY A 288 -21.49 -1.14 -21.05
C GLY A 288 -21.37 -2.31 -22.02
N VAL A 289 -20.16 -2.89 -22.15
CA VAL A 289 -19.95 -3.93 -23.17
C VAL A 289 -19.36 -5.21 -22.58
N ILE A 290 -18.20 -5.14 -21.91
CA ILE A 290 -17.47 -6.35 -21.48
C ILE A 290 -18.25 -7.11 -20.41
N GLU A 291 -18.67 -6.43 -19.34
CA GLU A 291 -19.36 -7.07 -18.21
C GLU A 291 -20.73 -7.64 -18.59
N PRO A 292 -21.59 -6.92 -19.36
CA PRO A 292 -22.84 -7.50 -19.85
C PRO A 292 -22.62 -8.72 -20.75
N LEU A 293 -21.64 -8.69 -21.66
CA LEU A 293 -21.31 -9.83 -22.51
C LEU A 293 -20.76 -11.01 -21.71
N ALA A 294 -19.95 -10.76 -20.66
CA ALA A 294 -19.46 -11.80 -19.76
C ALA A 294 -20.62 -12.44 -18.96
N LYS A 295 -21.51 -11.63 -18.38
CA LYS A 295 -22.73 -12.09 -17.66
C LYS A 295 -23.65 -12.90 -18.56
N ALA A 296 -23.84 -12.49 -19.82
CA ALA A 296 -24.63 -13.18 -20.80
C ALA A 296 -23.97 -14.46 -21.36
N GLY A 297 -22.74 -14.77 -20.92
CA GLY A 297 -22.01 -15.97 -21.39
C GLY A 297 -21.56 -15.86 -22.84
N GLN A 298 -21.28 -14.65 -23.33
CA GLN A 298 -20.82 -14.41 -24.70
C GLN A 298 -19.31 -14.50 -24.84
N LEU A 299 -18.58 -14.27 -23.75
CA LEU A 299 -17.12 -14.26 -23.76
C LEU A 299 -16.58 -15.61 -23.28
N ARG A 300 -15.61 -16.16 -24.01
CA ARG A 300 -14.92 -17.41 -23.64
C ARG A 300 -13.75 -17.19 -22.71
N VAL A 301 -13.07 -16.04 -22.84
CA VAL A 301 -11.97 -15.65 -21.98
C VAL A 301 -12.06 -14.15 -21.68
N VAL A 302 -11.88 -13.80 -20.41
CA VAL A 302 -11.67 -12.43 -19.98
C VAL A 302 -10.35 -12.37 -19.21
N VAL A 303 -9.43 -11.49 -19.62
CA VAL A 303 -8.17 -11.25 -18.93
C VAL A 303 -8.30 -9.95 -18.14
N ALA A 304 -8.41 -10.05 -16.83
CA ALA A 304 -8.58 -8.91 -15.94
C ALA A 304 -7.30 -8.60 -15.16
N THR A 305 -7.12 -7.36 -14.73
CA THR A 305 -6.01 -7.05 -13.80
C THR A 305 -6.36 -7.44 -12.36
N MET A 306 -5.36 -7.92 -11.60
CA MET A 306 -5.50 -8.37 -10.21
C MET A 306 -6.08 -7.28 -9.30
N GLY A 307 -5.65 -6.02 -9.45
CA GLY A 307 -6.15 -4.89 -8.65
C GLY A 307 -7.65 -4.57 -8.84
N LEU A 308 -8.33 -5.17 -9.81
CA LEU A 308 -9.78 -5.02 -10.02
C LEU A 308 -10.62 -6.18 -9.47
N ALA A 309 -10.01 -7.19 -8.88
CA ALA A 309 -10.73 -8.38 -8.42
C ALA A 309 -11.95 -8.08 -7.52
N ALA A 310 -11.81 -7.10 -6.62
CA ALA A 310 -12.88 -6.63 -5.75
C ALA A 310 -13.99 -5.85 -6.49
N GLY A 311 -13.66 -5.25 -7.66
CA GLY A 311 -14.59 -4.42 -8.44
C GLY A 311 -15.31 -5.15 -9.58
N ILE A 312 -14.93 -6.38 -9.88
CA ILE A 312 -15.57 -7.17 -10.95
C ILE A 312 -16.93 -7.68 -10.47
N ASN A 313 -17.98 -7.39 -11.25
CA ASN A 313 -19.36 -7.79 -10.95
C ASN A 313 -19.86 -8.96 -11.83
N PHE A 314 -18.97 -9.88 -12.18
CA PHE A 314 -19.35 -11.12 -12.87
C PHE A 314 -18.46 -12.28 -12.42
N SER A 315 -18.94 -13.49 -12.65
CA SER A 315 -18.20 -14.73 -12.45
C SER A 315 -18.19 -15.54 -13.74
N LEU A 316 -17.12 -16.28 -13.96
CA LEU A 316 -16.99 -17.23 -15.05
C LEU A 316 -16.82 -18.63 -14.48
N ARG A 317 -16.90 -19.68 -15.32
CA ARG A 317 -16.82 -21.06 -14.84
C ARG A 317 -15.48 -21.38 -14.22
N SER A 318 -14.39 -20.86 -14.81
CA SER A 318 -13.03 -21.05 -14.29
C SER A 318 -12.31 -19.74 -14.00
N ALA A 319 -11.39 -19.77 -13.05
CA ALA A 319 -10.45 -18.67 -12.75
C ALA A 319 -9.00 -19.17 -12.77
N ALA A 320 -8.09 -18.31 -13.21
CA ALA A 320 -6.66 -18.56 -13.21
C ALA A 320 -5.89 -17.29 -12.80
N LEU A 321 -4.73 -17.45 -12.17
CA LEU A 321 -3.83 -16.36 -11.82
C LEU A 321 -2.59 -16.42 -12.71
N ALA A 322 -2.21 -15.28 -13.30
CA ALA A 322 -1.04 -15.18 -14.18
C ALA A 322 0.22 -14.66 -13.48
N GLY A 323 0.20 -14.55 -12.17
CA GLY A 323 1.34 -14.10 -11.36
C GLY A 323 1.06 -14.23 -9.88
N GLU A 324 2.08 -14.08 -9.06
CA GLU A 324 2.05 -14.15 -7.60
C GLU A 324 2.05 -12.74 -6.95
N SER A 325 2.32 -11.72 -7.76
CA SER A 325 2.41 -10.33 -7.34
C SER A 325 1.76 -9.42 -8.36
N TYR A 326 1.43 -8.22 -7.93
CA TYR A 326 0.96 -7.16 -8.82
C TYR A 326 1.55 -5.82 -8.40
N ARG A 327 1.62 -4.89 -9.33
CA ARG A 327 2.12 -3.55 -9.07
C ARG A 327 0.99 -2.65 -8.58
N ARG A 328 1.14 -2.14 -7.37
CA ARG A 328 0.31 -1.05 -6.84
C ARG A 328 1.18 0.20 -6.75
N ASP A 329 0.80 1.21 -7.51
CA ASP A 329 1.60 2.41 -7.73
C ASP A 329 2.99 2.05 -8.29
N GLU A 330 4.08 2.31 -7.60
CA GLU A 330 5.43 1.94 -8.04
C GLU A 330 5.99 0.69 -7.36
N VAL A 331 5.27 0.15 -6.38
CA VAL A 331 5.74 -0.98 -5.56
C VAL A 331 5.10 -2.29 -6.04
N GLU A 332 5.93 -3.30 -6.26
CA GLU A 332 5.47 -4.65 -6.49
C GLU A 332 5.09 -5.29 -5.15
N GLN A 333 3.84 -5.74 -5.05
CA GLN A 333 3.31 -6.35 -3.83
C GLN A 333 2.89 -7.80 -4.10
N PRO A 334 3.25 -8.74 -3.23
CA PRO A 334 2.76 -10.11 -3.33
C PRO A 334 1.25 -10.14 -3.10
N LEU A 335 0.57 -11.08 -3.73
CA LEU A 335 -0.85 -11.33 -3.51
C LEU A 335 -1.10 -11.79 -2.08
N ARG A 336 -2.06 -11.17 -1.42
CA ARG A 336 -2.51 -11.59 -0.10
C ARG A 336 -3.52 -12.74 -0.22
N PRO A 337 -3.59 -13.62 0.79
CA PRO A 337 -4.54 -14.75 0.79
C PRO A 337 -6.00 -14.34 0.59
N ASP A 338 -6.42 -13.22 1.17
CA ASP A 338 -7.77 -12.68 1.01
C ASP A 338 -8.04 -12.15 -0.42
N GLU A 339 -7.02 -11.63 -1.10
CA GLU A 339 -7.10 -11.23 -2.51
C GLU A 339 -7.19 -12.45 -3.43
N ILE A 340 -6.39 -13.50 -3.17
CA ILE A 340 -6.47 -14.79 -3.87
C ILE A 340 -7.88 -15.38 -3.70
N LEU A 341 -8.42 -15.35 -2.47
CA LEU A 341 -9.77 -15.81 -2.17
C LEU A 341 -10.84 -15.05 -2.98
N GLN A 342 -10.71 -13.75 -3.11
CA GLN A 342 -11.64 -12.93 -3.91
C GLN A 342 -11.54 -13.26 -5.40
N MET A 343 -10.32 -13.48 -5.93
CA MET A 343 -10.10 -13.83 -7.34
C MET A 343 -10.62 -15.24 -7.66
N PHE A 344 -10.27 -16.23 -6.87
CA PHE A 344 -10.81 -17.60 -7.03
C PHE A 344 -12.31 -17.64 -6.74
N GLY A 345 -12.80 -16.74 -5.89
CA GLY A 345 -14.20 -16.54 -5.62
C GLY A 345 -15.04 -16.16 -6.85
N ARG A 346 -14.41 -15.74 -7.94
CA ARG A 346 -15.06 -15.45 -9.23
C ARG A 346 -15.21 -16.68 -10.13
N ALA A 347 -14.73 -17.85 -9.71
CA ALA A 347 -15.01 -19.10 -10.38
C ALA A 347 -16.35 -19.69 -9.92
N GLY A 348 -17.10 -20.25 -10.87
CA GLY A 348 -18.43 -20.82 -10.65
C GLY A 348 -19.55 -19.78 -10.63
N ARG A 349 -20.52 -19.97 -11.52
CA ARG A 349 -21.70 -19.10 -11.66
C ARG A 349 -22.90 -19.75 -10.98
N ARG A 350 -23.45 -19.11 -9.95
CA ARG A 350 -24.63 -19.62 -9.24
C ARG A 350 -25.79 -19.83 -10.19
N GLY A 351 -26.43 -20.99 -10.10
CA GLY A 351 -27.55 -21.37 -10.96
C GLY A 351 -27.20 -21.78 -12.40
N LEU A 352 -25.89 -21.85 -12.70
CA LEU A 352 -25.41 -22.18 -14.04
C LEU A 352 -24.36 -23.29 -14.04
N ASP A 353 -23.44 -23.25 -13.11
CA ASP A 353 -22.37 -24.23 -12.97
C ASP A 353 -22.61 -25.05 -11.69
N GLU A 354 -22.44 -26.34 -11.78
CA GLU A 354 -22.45 -27.23 -10.62
C GLU A 354 -21.14 -27.12 -9.85
N THR A 355 -20.05 -26.88 -10.59
CA THR A 355 -18.69 -26.75 -10.05
C THR A 355 -17.98 -25.58 -10.76
N GLY A 356 -17.26 -24.77 -9.99
CA GLY A 356 -16.32 -23.78 -10.48
C GLY A 356 -14.91 -24.34 -10.43
N TYR A 357 -14.04 -23.93 -11.36
CA TYR A 357 -12.70 -24.51 -11.47
C TYR A 357 -11.63 -23.43 -11.23
N VAL A 358 -10.60 -23.82 -10.48
CA VAL A 358 -9.38 -23.03 -10.32
C VAL A 358 -8.30 -23.71 -11.14
N LEU A 359 -7.87 -23.03 -12.22
CA LEU A 359 -6.81 -23.55 -13.08
C LEU A 359 -5.45 -23.22 -12.45
N ILE A 360 -4.77 -24.23 -11.94
CA ILE A 360 -3.43 -24.11 -11.38
C ILE A 360 -2.44 -23.94 -12.52
N THR A 361 -1.70 -22.86 -12.47
CA THR A 361 -0.72 -22.46 -13.48
C THR A 361 0.72 -22.71 -13.00
N ALA A 362 1.71 -22.22 -13.72
CA ALA A 362 3.13 -22.39 -13.36
C ALA A 362 3.52 -21.71 -12.03
N ASN A 363 2.71 -20.80 -11.50
CA ASN A 363 2.91 -20.15 -10.19
C ASN A 363 2.43 -21.00 -9.01
N GLU A 364 1.79 -22.14 -9.26
CA GLU A 364 1.32 -23.11 -8.26
C GLU A 364 0.41 -22.56 -7.16
N LEU A 365 -0.19 -21.36 -7.36
CA LEU A 365 -1.17 -20.82 -6.44
C LEU A 365 -2.44 -21.69 -6.43
N ARG A 366 -2.85 -22.10 -5.23
CA ARG A 366 -3.88 -23.10 -4.99
C ARG A 366 -5.02 -22.57 -4.13
N LEU A 367 -6.10 -23.32 -4.00
CA LEU A 367 -7.19 -23.01 -3.07
C LEU A 367 -6.73 -22.94 -1.61
N LEU A 368 -5.66 -23.67 -1.26
CA LEU A 368 -5.08 -23.62 0.08
C LEU A 368 -4.51 -22.23 0.41
N ASP A 369 -4.03 -21.50 -0.59
CA ASP A 369 -3.48 -20.15 -0.42
C ASP A 369 -4.58 -19.09 -0.32
N ALA A 370 -5.81 -19.47 -0.64
CA ALA A 370 -6.99 -18.61 -0.68
C ALA A 370 -7.79 -18.71 0.64
N HIS A 371 -7.46 -17.87 1.61
CA HIS A 371 -8.16 -17.90 2.90
C HIS A 371 -8.52 -16.48 3.39
N PRO A 372 -9.52 -16.35 4.27
CA PRO A 372 -9.90 -15.06 4.84
C PRO A 372 -8.72 -14.38 5.56
N GLY A 373 -8.61 -13.07 5.38
CA GLY A 373 -7.60 -12.25 6.04
C GLY A 373 -8.04 -11.85 7.45
N HIS A 374 -7.06 -11.67 8.34
CA HIS A 374 -7.34 -11.14 9.66
C HIS A 374 -7.60 -9.63 9.56
N LEU A 375 -8.81 -9.22 9.96
CA LEU A 375 -9.19 -7.82 9.98
C LEU A 375 -8.39 -7.08 11.06
N SER A 376 -7.64 -6.09 10.63
CA SER A 376 -6.89 -5.21 11.52
C SER A 376 -7.13 -3.76 11.12
N ARG A 377 -6.94 -2.87 12.05
CA ARG A 377 -7.00 -1.44 11.81
C ARG A 377 -5.84 -0.98 10.93
N SER A 378 -6.07 0.01 10.07
CA SER A 378 -5.01 0.62 9.22
C SER A 378 -3.88 1.30 10.04
N GLY A 379 -4.12 1.60 11.31
CA GLY A 379 -3.14 2.21 12.21
C GLY A 379 -3.01 3.73 12.10
N ALA A 380 -3.63 4.34 11.12
CA ALA A 380 -3.61 5.78 10.92
C ALA A 380 -4.67 6.51 11.76
N VAL A 381 -4.57 7.84 11.84
CA VAL A 381 -5.55 8.73 12.49
C VAL A 381 -6.21 9.59 11.41
N ASP A 382 -7.52 9.66 11.37
CA ASP A 382 -8.25 10.53 10.45
C ASP A 382 -8.24 11.98 10.96
N TRP A 383 -7.31 12.79 10.46
CA TRP A 383 -7.19 14.19 10.83
C TRP A 383 -8.44 14.99 10.42
N GLY A 384 -8.97 14.74 9.24
CA GLY A 384 -10.13 15.44 8.73
C GLY A 384 -11.33 15.31 9.68
N ALA A 385 -11.66 14.08 10.02
CA ALA A 385 -12.78 13.80 10.91
C ALA A 385 -12.54 14.33 12.33
N LEU A 386 -11.35 14.13 12.90
CA LEU A 386 -11.04 14.60 14.25
C LEU A 386 -11.00 16.13 14.33
N LEU A 387 -10.36 16.82 13.39
CA LEU A 387 -10.34 18.27 13.34
C LEU A 387 -11.76 18.84 13.15
N GLY A 388 -12.62 18.20 12.34
CA GLY A 388 -14.01 18.60 12.19
C GLY A 388 -14.80 18.47 13.49
N LEU A 389 -14.65 17.37 14.22
CA LEU A 389 -15.27 17.18 15.53
C LEU A 389 -14.72 18.17 16.57
N MET A 390 -13.41 18.41 16.55
CA MET A 390 -12.77 19.41 17.41
C MET A 390 -13.27 20.83 17.11
N ALA A 391 -13.46 21.18 15.83
CA ALA A 391 -14.04 22.46 15.44
C ALA A 391 -15.46 22.61 15.97
N ALA A 392 -16.31 21.59 15.78
CA ALA A 392 -17.66 21.58 16.30
C ALA A 392 -17.68 21.66 17.84
N ALA A 393 -16.76 21.01 18.53
CA ALA A 393 -16.62 21.11 19.98
C ALA A 393 -16.24 22.53 20.42
N ALA A 394 -15.24 23.13 19.76
CA ALA A 394 -14.80 24.50 20.03
C ALA A 394 -15.91 25.52 19.78
N ASP A 395 -16.66 25.40 18.69
CA ASP A 395 -17.79 26.29 18.35
C ASP A 395 -18.93 26.22 19.39
N HIS A 396 -19.01 25.10 20.14
CA HIS A 396 -19.95 24.93 21.27
C HIS A 396 -19.32 25.17 22.65
N GLY A 397 -18.10 25.73 22.72
CA GLY A 397 -17.40 26.00 23.97
C GLY A 397 -16.96 24.74 24.74
N ARG A 398 -16.87 23.58 24.10
CA ARG A 398 -16.37 22.32 24.66
C ARG A 398 -14.89 22.15 24.38
N ASP A 399 -14.20 21.34 25.21
CA ASP A 399 -12.79 21.02 24.99
C ASP A 399 -12.60 20.22 23.70
N PRO A 400 -11.89 20.75 22.68
CA PRO A 400 -11.68 20.07 21.40
C PRO A 400 -10.90 18.75 21.53
N PHE A 401 -9.86 18.73 22.38
CA PHE A 401 -9.05 17.53 22.53
C PHE A 401 -9.78 16.43 23.28
N ALA A 402 -10.60 16.78 24.29
CA ALA A 402 -11.42 15.78 24.98
C ALA A 402 -12.36 15.07 23.99
N GLU A 403 -12.92 15.79 23.03
CA GLU A 403 -13.75 15.22 21.97
C GLU A 403 -12.96 14.25 21.08
N ALA A 404 -11.76 14.65 20.65
CA ALA A 404 -10.89 13.80 19.84
C ALA A 404 -10.49 12.51 20.57
N VAL A 405 -10.13 12.59 21.86
CA VAL A 405 -9.83 11.43 22.71
C VAL A 405 -11.03 10.50 22.81
N ARG A 406 -12.22 11.05 23.08
CA ARG A 406 -13.47 10.29 23.15
C ARG A 406 -13.75 9.50 21.88
N VAL A 407 -13.47 10.06 20.73
CA VAL A 407 -13.65 9.37 19.44
C VAL A 407 -12.63 8.24 19.29
N GLN A 408 -11.39 8.46 19.70
CA GLN A 408 -10.35 7.42 19.63
C GLN A 408 -10.67 6.19 20.46
N GLU A 409 -11.35 6.35 21.59
CA GLU A 409 -11.78 5.23 22.44
C GLU A 409 -12.85 4.36 21.78
N ARG A 410 -13.57 4.89 20.79
CA ARG A 410 -14.62 4.18 20.06
C ARG A 410 -14.10 3.34 18.88
N LEU A 411 -12.85 3.48 18.50
CA LEU A 411 -12.29 2.80 17.32
C LEU A 411 -12.15 1.28 17.51
N PHE A 412 -11.95 0.57 16.42
CA PHE A 412 -11.92 -0.90 16.37
C PHE A 412 -10.87 -1.54 17.31
N THR A 413 -9.74 -0.88 17.50
CA THR A 413 -8.66 -1.41 18.34
C THR A 413 -8.96 -1.28 19.85
N SER A 414 -8.45 -2.24 20.64
CA SER A 414 -8.37 -2.13 22.10
C SER A 414 -7.19 -1.25 22.56
N LYS A 415 -6.23 -0.96 21.67
CA LYS A 415 -5.11 -0.06 21.97
C LYS A 415 -5.50 1.36 21.58
N PRO A 416 -5.55 2.31 22.52
CA PRO A 416 -5.85 3.70 22.21
C PRO A 416 -4.78 4.25 21.26
N VAL A 417 -5.17 5.04 20.28
CA VAL A 417 -4.24 5.81 19.48
C VAL A 417 -3.76 6.97 20.31
N PHE A 418 -2.46 7.10 20.44
CA PHE A 418 -1.87 8.18 21.20
C PHE A 418 -1.96 9.50 20.44
N LEU A 419 -2.78 10.42 20.88
CA LEU A 419 -2.89 11.74 20.30
C LEU A 419 -1.81 12.70 20.77
N GLY A 420 -1.22 12.47 21.93
CA GLY A 420 -0.18 13.33 22.52
C GLY A 420 -0.73 14.67 22.99
N VAL A 421 -1.98 14.71 23.40
CA VAL A 421 -2.64 15.95 23.87
C VAL A 421 -1.92 16.56 25.06
N GLU A 422 -1.52 15.72 26.02
CA GLU A 422 -0.83 16.17 27.22
C GLU A 422 0.54 16.77 26.88
N GLU A 423 1.27 16.15 25.95
CA GLU A 423 2.52 16.71 25.43
C GLU A 423 2.35 18.09 24.82
N SER A 424 1.22 18.32 24.15
CA SER A 424 0.98 19.58 23.47
C SER A 424 0.56 20.70 24.42
N LEU A 425 -0.03 20.37 25.57
CA LEU A 425 -0.61 21.33 26.49
C LEU A 425 0.28 21.60 27.73
N ARG A 426 1.11 20.65 28.13
CA ARG A 426 1.93 20.71 29.34
C ARG A 426 3.41 20.66 29.00
N HIS A 427 4.04 21.80 28.91
CA HIS A 427 5.50 21.90 28.80
C HIS A 427 6.08 22.57 30.04
N PRO A 428 6.31 21.82 31.13
CA PRO A 428 7.10 22.36 32.23
C PRO A 428 8.50 22.67 31.67
N GLN A 429 9.08 23.79 32.11
CA GLN A 429 10.48 24.04 31.84
C GLN A 429 11.28 22.94 32.49
N VAL A 430 12.06 22.19 31.69
CA VAL A 430 12.91 21.09 32.17
C VAL A 430 14.37 21.47 32.01
N PRO A 431 15.25 21.01 32.91
CA PRO A 431 16.67 21.37 32.87
C PRO A 431 17.36 21.02 31.54
N CYS A 432 16.92 19.95 30.86
CA CYS A 432 17.51 19.52 29.57
C CYS A 432 17.03 20.34 28.36
N GLY A 433 16.14 21.32 28.53
CA GLY A 433 15.62 22.15 27.45
C GLY A 433 14.74 21.42 26.43
N LEU A 434 14.48 20.11 26.59
CA LEU A 434 13.63 19.34 25.70
C LEU A 434 12.17 19.68 25.97
N ARG A 435 11.45 19.93 24.88
CA ARG A 435 10.09 20.51 24.97
C ARG A 435 8.98 19.50 25.13
N THR A 436 9.18 18.26 24.65
CA THR A 436 8.11 17.26 24.63
C THR A 436 8.43 16.04 25.45
N ASP A 437 7.39 15.36 25.92
CA ASP A 437 7.52 14.13 26.69
C ASP A 437 8.18 13.02 25.86
N ALA A 438 7.86 12.95 24.57
CA ALA A 438 8.48 11.98 23.65
C ALA A 438 9.99 12.26 23.45
N GLU A 439 10.41 13.52 23.34
CA GLU A 439 11.83 13.89 23.29
C GLU A 439 12.54 13.52 24.59
N ARG A 440 11.94 13.85 25.73
CA ARG A 440 12.48 13.49 27.04
C ARG A 440 12.57 11.99 27.24
N ALA A 441 11.52 11.25 26.86
CA ALA A 441 11.50 9.79 26.92
C ALA A 441 12.55 9.12 26.02
N ARG A 442 12.74 9.64 24.83
CA ARG A 442 13.79 9.17 23.91
C ARG A 442 15.17 9.52 24.42
N HIS A 443 15.35 10.71 24.94
CA HIS A 443 16.63 11.18 25.45
C HIS A 443 17.07 10.36 26.66
N VAL A 444 16.22 10.15 27.67
CA VAL A 444 16.54 9.34 28.85
C VAL A 444 16.82 7.89 28.53
N ARG A 445 16.21 7.36 27.44
CA ARG A 445 16.45 5.98 26.98
C ARG A 445 17.65 5.86 26.06
N LYS A 446 18.16 6.97 25.53
CA LYS A 446 19.44 7.00 24.84
C LYS A 446 20.52 6.60 25.86
N ARG A 447 21.33 5.62 25.51
CA ARG A 447 22.43 5.21 26.36
C ARG A 447 23.72 5.74 25.81
N VAL A 448 24.51 6.32 26.71
CA VAL A 448 25.90 6.69 26.43
C VAL A 448 26.74 5.45 26.70
N ARG A 449 27.45 5.01 25.69
CA ARG A 449 28.38 3.88 25.81
C ARG A 449 29.72 4.42 26.27
N GLU A 450 30.24 3.81 27.31
CA GLU A 450 31.59 4.08 27.82
C GLU A 450 32.42 2.80 27.78
N MET A 451 33.66 2.93 27.45
CA MET A 451 34.61 1.86 27.40
C MET A 451 35.76 2.17 28.33
N LEU A 452 36.20 1.17 29.11
CA LEU A 452 37.36 1.31 29.98
C LEU A 452 38.61 1.40 29.13
N ASN A 453 39.35 2.51 29.22
CA ASN A 453 40.59 2.68 28.50
C ASN A 453 41.72 1.88 29.13
N SER A 454 42.89 1.86 28.48
CA SER A 454 44.10 1.18 28.97
C SER A 454 44.69 1.79 30.26
N GLY A 455 44.25 2.99 30.62
CA GLY A 455 44.63 3.68 31.87
C GLY A 455 43.70 3.36 33.04
N GLY A 456 42.61 2.63 32.82
CA GLY A 456 41.59 2.30 33.81
C GLY A 456 40.50 3.36 33.98
N GLU A 457 40.39 4.30 33.06
CA GLU A 457 39.37 5.36 33.05
C GLU A 457 38.27 5.05 32.09
N TRP A 458 37.03 5.52 32.37
CA TRP A 458 35.88 5.39 31.50
C TRP A 458 35.87 6.51 30.48
N GLU A 459 35.97 6.16 29.18
CA GLU A 459 35.89 7.07 28.06
C GLU A 459 34.61 6.88 27.29
N THR A 460 33.93 7.96 26.96
CA THR A 460 32.75 7.94 26.09
C THR A 460 33.14 7.47 24.69
N MET A 461 32.42 6.48 24.19
CA MET A 461 32.54 6.03 22.82
C MET A 461 31.87 7.07 21.95
N GLY A 462 32.64 7.81 21.15
CA GLY A 462 32.11 8.81 20.22
C GLY A 462 31.22 8.20 19.15
N GLU A 463 30.34 9.00 18.56
CA GLU A 463 29.60 8.62 17.35
C GLU A 463 30.60 8.31 16.24
N TRP A 464 30.40 7.18 15.61
CA TRP A 464 31.28 6.75 14.57
C TRP A 464 31.15 7.60 13.32
N GLN A 465 32.17 8.40 13.02
CA GLN A 465 32.26 9.12 11.75
C GLN A 465 33.03 8.27 10.74
N VAL A 466 32.39 7.99 9.61
CA VAL A 466 33.06 7.39 8.47
C VAL A 466 34.09 8.41 7.95
N ARG A 467 35.37 8.16 8.18
CA ARG A 467 36.44 8.97 7.60
C ARG A 467 37.08 8.20 6.45
N PRO A 468 37.32 8.86 5.30
CA PRO A 468 38.02 8.20 4.21
C PRO A 468 39.43 7.77 4.66
N VAL A 469 39.82 6.57 4.33
CA VAL A 469 41.17 6.09 4.54
C VAL A 469 42.09 6.92 3.64
N ARG A 470 43.23 7.36 4.16
CA ARG A 470 44.22 8.07 3.34
C ARG A 470 44.61 7.22 2.14
N GLU A 471 44.57 7.81 0.97
CA GLU A 471 45.03 7.19 -0.26
C GLU A 471 46.48 6.74 -0.11
N ILE A 472 46.72 5.45 -0.21
CA ILE A 472 48.07 4.92 -0.27
C ILE A 472 48.42 4.95 -1.76
N VAL A 473 49.21 5.96 -2.16
CA VAL A 473 49.67 6.09 -3.53
C VAL A 473 50.59 4.90 -3.82
N ALA A 474 50.11 3.98 -4.67
CA ALA A 474 50.98 2.94 -5.22
C ALA A 474 52.12 3.66 -6.01
N PRO A 475 53.39 3.31 -5.83
CA PRO A 475 54.47 3.96 -6.55
C PRO A 475 54.22 3.86 -8.06
N GLU A 476 54.31 4.99 -8.76
CA GLU A 476 54.07 5.11 -10.21
C GLU A 476 54.76 4.07 -11.09
N ARG A 477 55.86 3.46 -10.60
CA ARG A 477 56.58 2.40 -11.30
C ARG A 477 55.84 1.11 -11.49
N ILE A 478 54.72 0.91 -10.82
CA ILE A 478 53.89 -0.32 -10.95
C ILE A 478 52.99 -0.27 -12.19
N HIS A 479 52.74 0.95 -12.72
CA HIS A 479 51.93 1.13 -13.90
C HIS A 479 52.69 1.05 -15.24
N SER A 480 54.04 0.98 -15.23
CA SER A 480 54.82 0.97 -16.44
C SER A 480 55.17 -0.41 -17.02
N SER A 481 54.78 -1.46 -16.40
CA SER A 481 54.98 -2.81 -16.96
C SER A 481 53.68 -3.61 -17.01
N GLN A 482 53.13 -3.58 -18.15
CA GLN A 482 52.24 -4.55 -18.78
C GLN A 482 50.80 -4.17 -19.00
N SER A 483 50.69 -4.05 -20.28
CA SER A 483 49.62 -4.48 -21.16
C SER A 483 48.36 -3.62 -21.22
N THR A 484 48.35 -2.92 -22.31
CA THR A 484 47.17 -2.61 -23.09
C THR A 484 46.14 -3.73 -23.04
N VAL A 485 45.16 -3.61 -22.18
CA VAL A 485 43.85 -4.20 -22.41
C VAL A 485 42.88 -3.04 -22.49
N HIS A 486 42.46 -2.76 -23.71
CA HIS A 486 41.35 -1.87 -23.99
C HIS A 486 40.08 -2.46 -23.34
N GLY A 487 39.68 -1.92 -22.22
CA GLY A 487 38.33 -2.03 -21.70
C GLY A 487 37.57 -0.74 -22.05
N PRO A 488 36.31 -0.83 -22.37
CA PRO A 488 35.54 0.36 -22.75
C PRO A 488 35.39 1.30 -21.54
N GLN A 489 35.51 2.59 -21.81
CA GLN A 489 35.22 3.66 -20.87
C GLN A 489 33.78 3.52 -20.33
N PRO A 490 33.55 3.70 -19.06
CA PRO A 490 32.20 3.84 -18.56
C PRO A 490 31.72 5.26 -18.91
N SER A 491 30.61 5.32 -19.59
CA SER A 491 29.81 6.51 -19.71
C SER A 491 29.27 6.92 -18.34
N ASP A 492 29.37 8.20 -18.04
CA ASP A 492 28.74 8.82 -16.88
C ASP A 492 27.25 8.52 -16.85
N GLU A 493 26.82 7.70 -15.88
CA GLU A 493 25.42 7.67 -15.47
C GLU A 493 25.34 7.76 -13.93
N SER A 494 24.61 8.77 -13.56
CA SER A 494 24.24 9.25 -12.26
C SER A 494 23.88 8.13 -11.25
N ALA A 495 24.56 8.19 -10.11
CA ALA A 495 24.26 7.38 -8.94
C ALA A 495 22.91 7.72 -8.34
N SER A 496 21.95 6.83 -8.48
CA SER A 496 20.78 6.78 -7.60
C SER A 496 21.12 5.95 -6.37
N THR A 497 21.25 6.62 -5.24
CA THR A 497 21.41 5.98 -3.93
C THR A 497 20.09 5.32 -3.51
N SER A 498 19.98 4.02 -3.72
CA SER A 498 18.98 3.21 -3.04
C SER A 498 19.46 2.90 -1.61
N ARG A 499 18.82 3.52 -0.63
CA ARG A 499 18.92 3.11 0.77
C ARG A 499 18.15 1.80 0.95
N THR A 500 18.86 0.70 0.98
CA THR A 500 18.36 -0.54 1.57
C THR A 500 18.53 -0.42 3.10
N THR A 501 17.41 -0.29 3.79
CA THR A 501 17.34 -0.49 5.24
C THR A 501 17.42 -1.99 5.51
N GLU A 502 18.59 -2.48 5.89
CA GLU A 502 18.68 -3.81 6.49
C GLU A 502 18.08 -3.76 7.90
N HIS A 503 16.98 -4.47 8.09
CA HIS A 503 16.51 -4.85 9.40
C HIS A 503 17.53 -5.80 10.03
N VAL A 504 18.36 -5.29 10.91
CA VAL A 504 19.12 -6.09 11.84
C VAL A 504 18.21 -6.41 13.03
N SER A 505 17.77 -7.64 13.11
CA SER A 505 17.09 -8.16 14.29
C SER A 505 18.13 -8.22 15.43
N ASP A 506 18.01 -7.29 16.36
CA ASP A 506 18.75 -7.32 17.63
C ASP A 506 18.22 -8.44 18.51
N HIS A 507 18.86 -9.61 18.45
CA HIS A 507 18.91 -10.51 19.58
C HIS A 507 20.11 -10.14 20.45
N ALA A 508 19.96 -9.04 21.19
CA ALA A 508 20.85 -8.77 22.33
C ALA A 508 20.43 -9.66 23.50
N SER A 509 21.12 -10.76 23.67
CA SER A 509 21.09 -11.51 24.92
C SER A 509 21.61 -10.58 26.04
N ARG A 510 20.70 -10.19 26.93
CA ARG A 510 21.01 -9.51 28.19
C ARG A 510 21.93 -10.39 29.02
N VAL A 511 23.20 -10.10 29.03
CA VAL A 511 24.09 -10.56 30.08
C VAL A 511 24.14 -9.43 31.12
N THR A 512 23.35 -9.61 32.17
CA THR A 512 23.47 -8.82 33.38
C THR A 512 24.74 -9.26 34.09
N HIS A 513 25.85 -8.52 33.95
CA HIS A 513 27.01 -8.71 34.79
C HIS A 513 26.79 -7.95 36.11
N HIS A 514 26.63 -8.71 37.19
CA HIS A 514 26.83 -8.21 38.53
C HIS A 514 28.26 -7.65 38.61
N ALA A 515 28.39 -6.41 39.03
CA ALA A 515 29.67 -5.79 39.31
C ALA A 515 30.27 -6.43 40.59
N SER A 516 30.94 -7.55 40.47
CA SER A 516 31.90 -8.01 41.41
C SER A 516 33.20 -7.24 41.11
N GLY A 517 33.69 -6.45 42.08
CA GLY A 517 34.88 -5.61 41.92
C GLY A 517 36.09 -6.43 41.47
N THR A 518 36.34 -6.40 40.19
CA THR A 518 37.60 -6.91 39.60
C THR A 518 38.63 -5.83 39.74
N THR A 519 39.65 -6.07 40.55
CA THR A 519 40.86 -5.21 40.63
C THR A 519 41.55 -5.25 39.26
N LEU A 520 41.47 -4.14 38.54
CA LEU A 520 42.20 -3.97 37.29
C LEU A 520 43.70 -3.79 37.55
N HIS A 521 44.52 -4.64 36.95
CA HIS A 521 45.96 -4.48 36.97
C HIS A 521 46.45 -3.50 35.91
N ALA A 522 47.67 -2.99 36.08
CA ALA A 522 48.28 -2.05 35.15
C ALA A 522 48.25 -2.58 33.69
N PRO A 523 47.99 -1.70 32.74
CA PRO A 523 47.90 -2.09 31.35
C PRO A 523 49.20 -2.69 30.82
N ARG A 524 49.10 -3.81 30.14
CA ARG A 524 50.21 -4.50 29.48
C ARG A 524 50.15 -4.35 27.98
N LEU A 525 51.30 -4.36 27.30
CA LEU A 525 51.38 -4.53 25.86
C LEU A 525 51.05 -5.98 25.49
N VAL A 526 49.98 -6.16 24.75
CA VAL A 526 49.57 -7.47 24.26
C VAL A 526 49.61 -7.44 22.75
N PRO A 527 50.23 -8.46 22.07
CA PRO A 527 50.11 -8.55 20.63
C PRO A 527 48.65 -8.75 20.26
N ILE A 528 48.12 -7.87 19.40
CA ILE A 528 46.71 -7.94 18.98
C ILE A 528 46.43 -9.21 18.21
N LEU A 529 47.26 -9.59 17.38
CA LEU A 529 47.43 -10.76 16.52
C LEU A 529 48.61 -10.37 15.65
N SER A 530 49.56 -11.25 15.46
CA SER A 530 50.47 -11.01 14.38
C SER A 530 49.60 -10.92 13.11
N LEU A 531 49.48 -9.76 12.54
CA LEU A 531 48.73 -9.61 11.28
C LEU A 531 49.16 -10.60 10.23
N PRO A 532 50.47 -10.99 10.13
CA PRO A 532 50.91 -12.09 9.36
C PRO A 532 50.22 -13.41 9.68
N ALA A 533 50.08 -13.79 10.93
CA ALA A 533 49.40 -15.04 11.32
C ALA A 533 47.88 -15.03 11.06
N ALA A 534 47.24 -13.85 11.20
CA ALA A 534 45.84 -13.70 10.86
C ALA A 534 45.57 -13.81 9.35
N LEU A 535 46.53 -13.38 8.55
CA LEU A 535 46.47 -13.40 7.10
C LEU A 535 46.97 -14.70 6.48
N GLU A 536 47.66 -15.58 7.23
CA GLU A 536 47.98 -16.92 6.78
C GLU A 536 46.75 -17.73 6.33
N LYS A 537 45.60 -17.49 6.94
CA LYS A 537 44.35 -18.10 6.52
C LYS A 537 43.81 -17.57 5.16
N VAL A 538 44.39 -16.51 4.65
CA VAL A 538 44.00 -15.81 3.41
C VAL A 538 45.16 -15.74 2.42
N GLY A 539 46.37 -16.22 2.83
CA GLY A 539 47.64 -16.21 2.05
C GLY A 539 48.60 -15.13 2.56
N THR A 540 49.60 -15.56 3.32
CA THR A 540 50.91 -14.91 3.56
C THR A 540 50.93 -13.46 4.09
N GLY A 541 50.55 -13.25 5.35
CA GLY A 541 51.01 -12.12 6.13
C GLY A 541 50.86 -10.70 5.55
N THR A 542 49.93 -10.49 4.66
CA THR A 542 49.71 -9.28 3.90
C THR A 542 48.24 -8.79 3.97
N LEU A 543 48.05 -7.50 4.09
CA LEU A 543 46.71 -6.90 3.96
C LEU A 543 46.34 -6.90 2.49
N CYS A 544 45.30 -7.61 2.16
CA CYS A 544 44.80 -7.66 0.79
C CYS A 544 43.50 -6.84 0.64
N VAL A 545 43.27 -6.28 -0.51
CA VAL A 545 42.11 -5.43 -0.80
C VAL A 545 40.97 -6.27 -1.36
N LEU A 546 39.77 -6.02 -0.91
CA LEU A 546 38.59 -6.68 -1.43
C LEU A 546 38.43 -6.46 -2.92
N SER A 547 38.30 -7.54 -3.68
CA SER A 547 37.93 -7.52 -5.08
C SER A 547 36.59 -8.20 -5.26
N GLU A 548 35.76 -7.64 -6.12
CA GLU A 548 34.51 -8.23 -6.55
C GLU A 548 34.65 -8.73 -7.99
N ASP A 549 34.02 -9.85 -8.30
CA ASP A 549 33.93 -10.29 -9.72
C ASP A 549 32.85 -9.50 -10.48
N ALA A 550 32.71 -9.78 -11.75
CA ALA A 550 31.72 -9.13 -12.61
C ALA A 550 30.27 -9.42 -12.18
N GLN A 551 30.06 -10.41 -11.32
CA GLN A 551 28.77 -10.80 -10.75
C GLN A 551 28.54 -10.25 -9.33
N GLY A 552 29.43 -9.38 -8.82
CA GLY A 552 29.31 -8.80 -7.48
C GLY A 552 29.74 -9.74 -6.35
N LYS A 553 30.34 -10.90 -6.65
CA LYS A 553 30.79 -11.83 -5.64
C LYS A 553 32.17 -11.45 -5.14
N THR A 554 32.29 -11.27 -3.81
CA THR A 554 33.55 -10.90 -3.17
C THR A 554 34.49 -12.09 -3.05
N TYR A 555 35.67 -11.94 -3.64
CA TYR A 555 36.73 -12.97 -3.58
C TYR A 555 37.81 -12.62 -2.60
N GLY A 556 38.34 -13.64 -1.94
CA GLY A 556 39.59 -13.66 -1.24
C GLY A 556 39.65 -12.85 0.06
N ARG A 557 38.64 -12.07 0.41
CA ARG A 557 38.63 -11.23 1.62
C ARG A 557 39.88 -10.34 1.74
N ALA A 558 40.41 -9.99 0.65
CA ALA A 558 41.62 -9.21 0.55
C ALA A 558 41.24 -7.85 0.01
N LEU A 559 41.94 -6.83 0.48
CA LEU A 559 41.79 -5.46 0.02
C LEU A 559 42.93 -5.19 -0.96
N THR A 560 42.65 -4.72 -2.16
CA THR A 560 43.69 -4.28 -3.04
C THR A 560 44.11 -2.84 -2.75
N VAL A 561 45.37 -2.60 -2.51
CA VAL A 561 45.94 -1.27 -2.37
C VAL A 561 45.96 -0.54 -3.70
N ALA A 562 45.87 -1.27 -4.82
CA ALA A 562 45.92 -0.71 -6.16
C ALA A 562 44.62 -0.08 -6.65
N GLU A 563 43.48 -0.51 -6.14
CA GLU A 563 42.20 0.17 -6.41
C GLU A 563 41.97 1.20 -5.32
N ARG A 564 42.76 2.29 -5.31
CA ARG A 564 42.53 3.33 -4.35
C ARG A 564 41.85 2.83 -3.07
N LEU A 565 42.61 2.66 -2.00
CA LEU A 565 42.01 2.57 -0.67
C LEU A 565 41.26 3.87 -0.35
N SER A 566 40.51 4.41 -1.27
CA SER A 566 39.36 5.23 -0.98
C SER A 566 38.29 4.37 -0.27
N GLY A 567 38.73 3.14 0.13
CA GLY A 567 37.95 2.27 0.97
C GLY A 567 37.72 2.93 2.31
N GLU A 568 36.46 3.11 2.59
CA GLU A 568 35.98 3.60 3.86
C GLU A 568 36.61 2.78 5.00
N ARG A 569 37.03 3.44 6.08
CA ARG A 569 37.52 2.80 7.33
C ARG A 569 36.62 1.63 7.76
N VAL A 570 35.30 1.71 7.45
CA VAL A 570 34.30 0.69 7.70
C VAL A 570 34.64 -0.65 7.06
N LEU A 571 35.04 -0.67 5.82
CA LEU A 571 35.36 -1.90 5.08
C LEU A 571 36.59 -2.57 5.67
N ILE A 572 37.63 -1.80 5.98
CA ILE A 572 38.84 -2.29 6.63
C ILE A 572 38.48 -2.84 8.01
N ALA A 573 37.71 -2.10 8.81
CA ALA A 573 37.28 -2.54 10.14
C ALA A 573 36.45 -3.85 10.09
N LYS A 574 35.48 -3.96 9.21
CA LYS A 574 34.66 -5.16 9.04
C LYS A 574 35.52 -6.35 8.63
N TRP A 575 36.50 -6.12 7.78
CA TRP A 575 37.37 -7.17 7.28
C TRP A 575 38.37 -7.67 8.34
N ILE A 576 39.08 -6.78 9.03
CA ILE A 576 40.00 -7.13 10.10
C ILE A 576 39.25 -7.82 11.24
N ARG A 577 38.03 -7.34 11.60
CA ARG A 577 37.18 -7.96 12.62
C ARG A 577 36.80 -9.42 12.28
N ARG A 578 36.69 -9.79 11.02
CA ARG A 578 36.43 -11.19 10.59
C ARG A 578 37.65 -12.09 10.73
N LEU A 579 38.85 -11.53 10.61
CA LEU A 579 40.10 -12.28 10.67
C LEU A 579 40.59 -12.50 12.09
N THR A 580 40.27 -11.56 12.99
CA THR A 580 40.80 -11.57 14.34
C THR A 580 39.77 -12.11 15.33
N ASN A 581 40.03 -13.28 15.82
CA ASN A 581 39.25 -13.92 16.86
C ASN A 581 40.18 -14.16 18.08
N TRP A 582 39.91 -13.42 19.13
CA TRP A 582 40.68 -13.57 20.37
C TRP A 582 39.83 -14.39 21.37
N ASN A 583 40.33 -15.54 21.79
CA ASN A 583 39.59 -16.43 22.69
C ASN A 583 38.17 -16.77 22.22
N GLY A 584 37.96 -16.91 20.91
CA GLY A 584 36.63 -17.21 20.34
C GLY A 584 35.64 -16.04 20.27
N ARG A 585 36.06 -14.84 20.65
CA ARG A 585 35.23 -13.62 20.62
C ARG A 585 35.81 -12.59 19.69
N GLN A 586 34.93 -11.94 18.92
CA GLN A 586 35.32 -10.82 18.08
C GLN A 586 35.47 -9.54 18.94
N ALA A 587 36.52 -8.75 18.70
CA ALA A 587 36.65 -7.47 19.34
C ALA A 587 35.47 -6.51 18.98
N PRO A 588 35.01 -5.68 19.90
CA PRO A 588 33.97 -4.69 19.62
C PRO A 588 34.34 -3.82 18.44
N LEU A 589 33.32 -3.45 17.64
CA LEU A 589 33.54 -2.65 16.43
C LEU A 589 34.17 -1.30 16.75
N ALA A 590 33.77 -0.68 17.84
CA ALA A 590 34.36 0.58 18.30
C ALA A 590 35.86 0.48 18.63
N LEU A 591 36.29 -0.61 19.29
CA LEU A 591 37.72 -0.84 19.57
C LEU A 591 38.52 -0.91 18.26
N TRP A 592 37.98 -1.58 17.24
CA TRP A 592 38.60 -1.63 15.93
C TRP A 592 38.72 -0.27 15.29
N GLN A 593 37.66 0.51 15.33
CA GLN A 593 37.60 1.82 14.69
C GLN A 593 38.45 2.87 15.36
N GLU A 594 38.39 2.93 16.67
CA GLU A 594 39.05 4.00 17.43
C GLU A 594 40.50 3.71 17.74
N ARG A 595 40.87 2.42 17.85
CA ARG A 595 42.21 2.06 18.29
C ARG A 595 42.99 1.23 17.30
N ILE A 596 42.38 0.26 16.64
CA ILE A 596 43.13 -0.65 15.75
C ILE A 596 43.35 -0.02 14.38
N ILE A 597 42.31 0.58 13.79
CA ILE A 597 42.46 1.24 12.49
C ILE A 597 43.48 2.37 12.51
N PRO A 598 43.49 3.26 13.52
CA PRO A 598 44.55 4.28 13.61
C PRO A 598 45.97 3.71 13.71
N LEU A 599 46.14 2.56 14.43
CA LEU A 599 47.42 1.88 14.46
C LEU A 599 47.85 1.35 13.10
N VAL A 600 46.92 0.78 12.36
CA VAL A 600 47.12 0.33 10.97
C VAL A 600 47.51 1.53 10.09
N GLU A 601 46.77 2.62 10.18
CA GLU A 601 47.06 3.85 9.43
C GLU A 601 48.44 4.44 9.79
N GLN A 602 48.75 4.51 11.09
CA GLN A 602 50.05 4.96 11.55
C GLN A 602 51.18 4.07 11.03
N ARG A 603 51.01 2.77 11.04
CA ARG A 603 52.00 1.82 10.55
C ARG A 603 52.22 1.99 9.04
N LEU A 604 51.14 2.14 8.29
CA LEU A 604 51.20 2.41 6.84
C LEU A 604 51.89 3.75 6.54
N ALA A 605 51.63 4.79 7.33
CA ALA A 605 52.28 6.10 7.18
C ALA A 605 53.78 6.08 7.52
N GLN A 606 54.22 5.21 8.44
CA GLN A 606 55.61 5.04 8.80
C GLN A 606 56.45 4.25 7.79
N GLN A 607 55.80 3.48 6.93
CA GLN A 607 56.48 2.73 5.88
C GLN A 607 56.80 3.67 4.70
N LYS A 608 58.07 3.94 4.49
CA LYS A 608 58.56 4.82 3.38
C LYS A 608 58.22 4.24 2.00
N THR A 609 58.15 2.92 1.89
CA THR A 609 57.72 2.16 0.71
C THR A 609 57.04 0.89 1.17
N PRO A 610 55.73 0.80 1.14
CA PRO A 610 55.06 -0.44 1.45
C PRO A 610 55.42 -1.52 0.42
N VAL A 611 55.83 -2.69 0.89
CA VAL A 611 56.05 -3.85 -0.01
C VAL A 611 54.71 -4.31 -0.51
N VAL A 612 54.38 -3.98 -1.73
CA VAL A 612 53.13 -4.35 -2.37
C VAL A 612 53.38 -5.55 -3.28
N ARG A 613 52.65 -6.63 -3.09
CA ARG A 613 52.65 -7.78 -4.00
C ARG A 613 51.30 -7.86 -4.69
N PHE A 614 51.35 -8.04 -6.01
CA PHE A 614 50.17 -8.25 -6.82
C PHE A 614 50.00 -9.73 -7.14
N THR A 615 48.83 -10.27 -6.85
CA THR A 615 48.42 -11.62 -7.23
C THR A 615 47.15 -11.55 -8.07
N SER A 616 47.10 -12.37 -9.12
CA SER A 616 45.87 -12.50 -9.91
C SER A 616 44.93 -13.52 -9.23
N HIS A 617 43.73 -13.12 -8.93
CA HIS A 617 42.71 -14.01 -8.41
C HIS A 617 41.40 -13.73 -9.14
N ALA A 618 40.85 -14.76 -9.78
CA ALA A 618 39.57 -14.68 -10.50
C ALA A 618 39.49 -13.46 -11.45
N HIS A 619 40.52 -13.24 -12.27
CA HIS A 619 40.63 -12.15 -13.26
C HIS A 619 40.83 -10.76 -12.70
N LYS A 620 40.99 -10.60 -11.40
CA LYS A 620 41.33 -9.32 -10.77
C LYS A 620 42.67 -9.34 -10.11
N ILE A 621 43.41 -8.22 -10.18
CA ILE A 621 44.70 -8.06 -9.51
C ILE A 621 44.41 -7.64 -8.05
N VAL A 622 44.91 -8.42 -7.12
CA VAL A 622 44.82 -8.19 -5.69
C VAL A 622 46.17 -7.73 -5.19
N ALA A 623 46.24 -6.56 -4.56
CA ALA A 623 47.45 -6.04 -3.96
C ALA A 623 47.52 -6.46 -2.48
N GLN A 624 48.72 -6.85 -2.04
CA GLN A 624 49.02 -7.25 -0.69
C GLN A 624 50.07 -6.33 -0.09
N VAL A 625 49.81 -5.81 1.13
CA VAL A 625 50.71 -4.92 1.84
C VAL A 625 51.09 -5.55 3.18
N SER A 626 52.37 -5.75 3.42
CA SER A 626 52.81 -6.27 4.70
C SER A 626 52.82 -5.15 5.76
N LEU A 627 52.10 -5.36 6.85
CA LEU A 627 51.99 -4.43 7.95
C LEU A 627 52.91 -4.82 9.16
N GLY A 628 53.45 -6.03 9.16
CA GLY A 628 54.19 -6.58 10.31
C GLY A 628 53.27 -6.80 11.53
N ASP A 629 53.86 -6.99 12.69
CA ASP A 629 53.14 -7.18 13.94
C ASP A 629 52.63 -5.87 14.49
N LEU A 630 51.34 -5.85 14.86
CA LEU A 630 50.71 -4.74 15.56
C LEU A 630 50.45 -5.10 17.00
N THR A 631 50.80 -4.19 17.91
CA THR A 631 50.55 -4.35 19.35
C THR A 631 49.63 -3.24 19.85
N LEU A 632 48.78 -3.57 20.80
CA LEU A 632 47.91 -2.62 21.48
C LEU A 632 47.99 -2.82 22.99
N ARG A 633 47.96 -1.73 23.76
CA ARG A 633 47.78 -1.80 25.20
C ARG A 633 46.34 -2.16 25.50
N VAL A 634 46.14 -3.28 26.22
CA VAL A 634 44.80 -3.73 26.65
C VAL A 634 44.85 -3.97 28.17
N PRO A 635 43.74 -3.71 28.92
CA PRO A 635 43.63 -4.10 30.30
C PRO A 635 43.74 -5.63 30.41
N VAL A 636 44.29 -6.12 31.52
CA VAL A 636 44.35 -7.53 31.87
C VAL A 636 43.61 -7.75 33.19
N ASP A 637 43.01 -8.93 33.34
CA ASP A 637 42.40 -9.31 34.62
C ASP A 637 43.48 -9.65 35.68
N SER A 638 43.06 -10.03 36.90
CA SER A 638 43.90 -10.42 37.99
C SER A 638 44.84 -11.61 37.68
N HIS A 639 44.45 -12.42 36.69
CA HIS A 639 45.20 -13.58 36.21
C HIS A 639 46.14 -13.25 35.02
N GLY A 640 46.18 -11.98 34.61
CA GLY A 640 47.01 -11.51 33.49
C GLY A 640 46.45 -11.88 32.11
N VAL A 641 45.18 -12.32 32.03
CA VAL A 641 44.52 -12.56 30.78
C VAL A 641 44.03 -11.27 30.19
N ALA A 642 44.34 -11.03 28.91
CA ALA A 642 43.91 -9.82 28.23
C ALA A 642 42.41 -9.69 28.20
N LEU A 643 41.89 -8.60 28.68
CA LEU A 643 40.50 -8.22 28.52
C LEU A 643 40.37 -7.67 27.11
N TRP A 644 40.25 -8.55 26.18
CA TRP A 644 40.11 -8.22 24.75
C TRP A 644 38.83 -7.46 24.45
N HIS A 645 37.81 -7.67 25.26
CA HIS A 645 36.64 -6.81 25.36
C HIS A 645 36.84 -5.95 26.58
N PRO A 646 37.30 -4.69 26.46
CA PRO A 646 37.28 -3.78 27.55
C PRO A 646 35.88 -3.73 28.12
N LEU A 647 35.79 -3.59 29.42
CA LEU A 647 34.51 -3.48 30.10
C LEU A 647 33.76 -2.32 29.45
N GLU A 648 32.66 -2.63 28.80
CA GLU A 648 31.73 -1.65 28.28
C GLU A 648 30.59 -1.50 29.30
N ARG A 649 30.20 -0.26 29.50
CA ARG A 649 28.96 0.02 30.25
C ARG A 649 28.09 1.00 29.48
N GLU A 650 26.81 0.86 29.70
CA GLU A 650 25.83 1.84 29.21
C GLU A 650 25.38 2.69 30.40
N VAL A 651 25.59 3.97 30.31
CA VAL A 651 25.17 4.94 31.33
C VAL A 651 24.07 5.84 30.77
N LEU A 652 23.32 6.46 31.65
CA LEU A 652 22.40 7.52 31.27
C LEU A 652 23.15 8.70 30.64
N PRO A 653 22.47 9.48 29.77
CA PRO A 653 23.04 10.76 29.34
C PRO A 653 23.48 11.61 30.53
N TYR A 654 24.60 12.28 30.40
CA TYR A 654 25.22 13.01 31.50
C TYR A 654 24.33 14.09 32.12
N ASP A 655 23.47 14.69 31.32
CA ASP A 655 22.45 15.66 31.75
C ASP A 655 21.25 15.00 32.46
N CYS A 656 20.98 13.72 32.16
CA CYS A 656 19.92 12.95 32.80
C CYS A 656 20.33 12.33 34.14
N ALA A 657 21.60 11.95 34.28
CA ALA A 657 22.08 11.27 35.50
C ALA A 657 21.83 12.05 36.80
N PRO A 658 22.08 13.37 36.89
CA PRO A 658 21.78 14.17 38.06
C PRO A 658 20.35 14.74 38.08
N CYS A 659 19.54 14.50 37.06
CA CYS A 659 18.23 15.13 36.92
C CYS A 659 17.19 14.51 37.86
N SER A 660 16.51 15.31 38.66
CA SER A 660 15.44 14.89 39.57
C SER A 660 14.22 14.30 38.86
N LEU A 661 14.05 14.60 37.53
CA LEU A 661 12.95 14.13 36.74
C LEU A 661 13.27 12.83 35.98
N VAL A 662 14.44 12.23 36.18
CA VAL A 662 14.89 11.05 35.43
C VAL A 662 13.88 9.90 35.49
N GLU A 663 13.34 9.62 36.65
CA GLU A 663 12.37 8.53 36.83
C GLU A 663 11.05 8.83 36.11
N VAL A 664 10.56 10.06 36.16
CA VAL A 664 9.39 10.48 35.41
C VAL A 664 9.62 10.30 33.91
N CYS A 665 10.76 10.76 33.39
CA CYS A 665 11.11 10.65 31.98
C CYS A 665 11.21 9.20 31.51
N ARG A 666 11.62 8.26 32.36
CA ARG A 666 11.68 6.81 32.05
C ARG A 666 10.32 6.21 31.75
N HIS A 667 9.26 6.72 32.36
CA HIS A 667 7.90 6.23 32.21
C HIS A 667 7.11 6.93 31.09
N LEU A 668 7.63 8.05 30.55
CA LEU A 668 6.98 8.76 29.45
C LEU A 668 6.95 7.94 28.15
N SER A 669 5.97 8.20 27.30
CA SER A 669 5.87 7.59 25.98
C SER A 669 6.91 8.14 25.02
N THR A 670 7.50 7.28 24.19
CA THR A 670 8.41 7.69 23.11
C THR A 670 7.69 8.05 21.82
N ALA A 671 6.38 7.77 21.74
CA ALA A 671 5.58 8.08 20.55
C ALA A 671 5.33 9.59 20.47
N THR A 672 5.59 10.17 19.32
CA THR A 672 5.18 11.55 19.03
C THR A 672 3.67 11.54 18.76
N GLY A 673 2.92 12.28 19.54
CA GLY A 673 1.47 12.34 19.39
C GLY A 673 1.04 13.16 18.16
N THR A 674 -0.12 12.83 17.62
CA THR A 674 -0.73 13.52 16.47
C THR A 674 -0.99 15.01 16.77
N ALA A 675 -1.35 15.35 18.02
CA ALA A 675 -1.59 16.74 18.43
C ALA A 675 -0.36 17.64 18.28
N MET A 676 0.83 17.13 18.54
CA MET A 676 2.08 17.86 18.29
C MET A 676 2.29 18.15 16.80
N MET A 677 1.96 17.19 15.94
CA MET A 677 2.03 17.38 14.50
C MET A 677 1.03 18.45 14.04
N TRP A 678 -0.20 18.42 14.55
CA TRP A 678 -1.21 19.44 14.25
C TRP A 678 -0.76 20.84 14.65
N ARG A 679 -0.16 20.99 15.83
CA ARG A 679 0.42 22.29 16.24
C ARG A 679 1.57 22.72 15.35
N ARG A 680 2.48 21.80 15.01
CA ARG A 680 3.62 22.07 14.12
C ARG A 680 3.17 22.55 12.75
N LEU A 681 2.09 21.98 12.22
CA LEU A 681 1.49 22.37 10.96
C LEU A 681 0.51 23.54 11.09
N ALA A 682 0.36 24.10 12.29
CA ALA A 682 -0.58 25.18 12.60
C ALA A 682 -2.04 24.82 12.26
N LEU A 683 -2.44 23.56 12.44
CA LEU A 683 -3.83 23.11 12.26
C LEU A 683 -4.69 23.42 13.48
N VAL A 684 -4.08 23.51 14.65
CA VAL A 684 -4.75 23.88 15.92
C VAL A 684 -4.00 25.01 16.60
N ASP A 685 -4.73 25.83 17.31
CA ASP A 685 -4.20 26.93 18.13
C ASP A 685 -3.66 26.44 19.49
N SER A 686 -3.32 27.36 20.39
CA SER A 686 -2.83 27.06 21.72
C SER A 686 -3.88 26.38 22.62
N ALA A 687 -5.14 26.62 22.38
CA ALA A 687 -6.26 26.02 23.12
C ALA A 687 -6.71 24.68 22.52
N GLY A 688 -6.13 24.28 21.36
CA GLY A 688 -6.49 23.05 20.65
C GLY A 688 -7.67 23.24 19.68
N ALA A 689 -8.19 24.45 19.52
CA ALA A 689 -9.22 24.70 18.53
C ALA A 689 -8.62 24.73 17.11
N PRO A 690 -9.28 24.12 16.11
CA PRO A 690 -8.81 24.17 14.73
C PRO A 690 -8.75 25.60 14.18
N THR A 691 -7.59 25.96 13.64
CA THR A 691 -7.37 27.19 12.91
C THR A 691 -8.12 27.19 11.58
N LEU A 692 -8.10 28.28 10.81
CA LEU A 692 -8.64 28.28 9.44
C LEU A 692 -8.03 27.17 8.59
N ARG A 693 -6.71 26.95 8.67
CA ARG A 693 -6.02 25.82 8.03
C ARG A 693 -6.57 24.47 8.50
N GLY A 694 -6.72 24.29 9.81
CA GLY A 694 -7.27 23.08 10.39
C GLY A 694 -8.72 22.82 9.94
N ARG A 695 -9.52 23.87 9.81
CA ARG A 695 -10.90 23.77 9.30
C ARG A 695 -10.93 23.37 7.82
N ILE A 696 -10.04 23.91 6.97
CA ILE A 696 -9.90 23.44 5.58
C ILE A 696 -9.49 21.96 5.55
N VAL A 697 -8.48 21.56 6.33
CA VAL A 697 -8.05 20.18 6.39
C VAL A 697 -9.18 19.23 6.84
N SER A 698 -10.09 19.71 7.69
CA SER A 698 -11.23 18.91 8.16
C SER A 698 -12.25 18.56 7.08
N PHE A 699 -12.28 19.30 5.98
CA PHE A 699 -13.23 19.06 4.88
C PHE A 699 -12.77 17.98 3.92
N PHE A 700 -11.48 17.63 3.93
CA PHE A 700 -10.87 16.73 2.97
C PHE A 700 -10.28 15.50 3.65
N SER A 701 -10.09 14.45 2.86
CA SER A 701 -9.38 13.24 3.29
C SER A 701 -7.89 13.38 3.04
N GLN A 702 -7.09 12.63 3.78
CA GLN A 702 -5.64 12.56 3.62
C GLN A 702 -4.99 13.96 3.62
N GLY A 703 -4.04 14.21 2.72
CA GLY A 703 -3.28 15.45 2.66
C GLY A 703 -3.89 16.56 1.80
N ASP A 704 -5.00 16.33 1.10
CA ASP A 704 -5.56 17.26 0.12
C ASP A 704 -5.88 18.63 0.72
N GLY A 705 -6.47 18.63 1.91
CA GLY A 705 -6.76 19.86 2.64
C GLY A 705 -5.52 20.67 3.02
N LEU A 706 -4.35 20.02 3.21
CA LEU A 706 -3.09 20.72 3.44
C LEU A 706 -2.66 21.48 2.18
N ALA A 707 -2.73 20.85 1.02
CA ALA A 707 -2.38 21.50 -0.25
C ALA A 707 -3.31 22.67 -0.57
N ILE A 708 -4.63 22.46 -0.42
CA ILE A 708 -5.63 23.51 -0.64
C ILE A 708 -5.40 24.68 0.31
N ALA A 709 -5.16 24.41 1.60
CA ALA A 709 -4.90 25.46 2.58
C ALA A 709 -3.62 26.23 2.26
N ALA A 710 -2.54 25.54 1.86
CA ALA A 710 -1.29 26.17 1.47
C ALA A 710 -1.48 27.13 0.28
N ALA A 711 -2.22 26.70 -0.76
CA ALA A 711 -2.51 27.50 -1.93
C ALA A 711 -3.43 28.70 -1.62
N LEU A 712 -4.38 28.53 -0.70
CA LEU A 712 -5.25 29.63 -0.27
C LEU A 712 -4.50 30.67 0.60
N GLU A 713 -3.49 30.27 1.33
CA GLU A 713 -2.65 31.17 2.13
C GLU A 713 -1.63 31.95 1.29
N ASP A 714 -1.34 31.50 0.08
CA ASP A 714 -0.53 32.23 -0.88
C ASP A 714 -1.42 33.19 -1.68
N GLU A 715 -1.39 34.48 -1.33
CA GLU A 715 -2.19 35.51 -2.00
C GLU A 715 -1.83 35.66 -3.48
N THR A 716 -0.63 35.27 -3.88
CA THR A 716 -0.17 35.36 -5.27
C THR A 716 -0.64 34.20 -6.14
N TYR A 717 -1.21 33.15 -5.54
CA TYR A 717 -1.73 32.01 -6.28
C TYR A 717 -3.07 32.34 -6.94
N PRO A 718 -3.21 32.37 -8.29
CA PRO A 718 -4.46 32.63 -8.97
C PRO A 718 -5.47 31.49 -8.71
N LEU A 719 -6.70 31.82 -8.36
CA LEU A 719 -7.72 30.79 -8.10
C LEU A 719 -8.19 30.08 -9.35
N ASP A 720 -8.08 30.71 -10.52
CA ASP A 720 -8.36 30.11 -11.83
C ASP A 720 -7.31 29.10 -12.29
N GLU A 721 -6.08 29.15 -11.76
CA GLU A 721 -5.09 28.10 -11.84
C GLU A 721 -5.37 27.01 -10.81
N LEU A 722 -5.52 27.42 -9.53
CA LEU A 722 -5.75 26.49 -8.42
C LEU A 722 -6.89 25.52 -8.71
N ILE A 723 -7.99 26.02 -9.30
CA ILE A 723 -9.17 25.18 -9.55
C ILE A 723 -8.86 23.96 -10.45
N TYR A 724 -7.91 24.09 -11.39
CA TYR A 724 -7.46 22.98 -12.22
C TYR A 724 -6.34 22.19 -11.54
N ASP A 725 -5.44 22.85 -10.80
CA ASP A 725 -4.36 22.17 -10.07
C ASP A 725 -4.87 21.19 -9.01
N LEU A 726 -6.13 21.36 -8.57
CA LEU A 726 -6.80 20.36 -7.74
C LEU A 726 -6.87 18.97 -8.39
N ALA A 727 -6.80 18.87 -9.72
CA ALA A 727 -6.75 17.59 -10.42
C ALA A 727 -5.47 16.79 -10.10
N ASN A 728 -4.40 17.47 -9.71
CA ASN A 728 -3.12 16.86 -9.37
C ASN A 728 -3.14 16.10 -8.04
N LEU A 729 -4.10 16.37 -7.15
CA LEU A 729 -4.15 15.79 -5.81
C LEU A 729 -4.27 14.25 -5.84
N ASP A 730 -5.04 13.71 -6.78
CA ASP A 730 -5.27 12.27 -6.93
C ASP A 730 -4.68 11.67 -8.24
N ALA A 731 -3.86 12.43 -8.96
CA ALA A 731 -3.34 12.03 -10.26
C ALA A 731 -2.19 11.00 -10.17
N GLY A 732 -1.38 11.10 -9.12
CA GLY A 732 -0.18 10.28 -8.97
C GLY A 732 0.82 10.49 -10.12
N PHE A 733 1.59 9.45 -10.44
CA PHE A 733 2.58 9.51 -11.51
C PHE A 733 2.00 9.37 -12.94
N ARG A 734 0.69 9.11 -13.08
CA ARG A 734 0.09 8.69 -14.36
C ARG A 734 0.15 9.74 -15.44
N PHE A 735 0.04 11.01 -15.05
CA PHE A 735 0.03 12.15 -15.97
C PHE A 735 1.37 12.87 -16.05
N CYS A 736 2.34 12.50 -15.23
CA CYS A 736 3.70 12.98 -15.32
C CYS A 736 4.34 12.36 -16.57
N GLY A 737 4.71 13.18 -17.55
CA GLY A 737 5.50 12.73 -18.69
C GLY A 737 6.89 12.24 -18.22
N GLU A 738 7.66 11.62 -19.12
CA GLU A 738 9.01 11.13 -18.80
C GLU A 738 9.94 12.23 -18.26
N ASP A 739 9.70 13.48 -18.67
CA ASP A 739 10.50 14.66 -18.31
C ASP A 739 9.92 15.49 -17.15
N VAL A 740 8.77 15.14 -16.61
CA VAL A 740 8.08 15.93 -15.57
C VAL A 740 8.26 15.27 -14.21
N ASN A 741 8.84 16.04 -13.29
CA ASN A 741 8.89 15.62 -11.90
C ASN A 741 7.46 15.47 -11.34
N ARG A 742 7.11 14.30 -10.80
CA ARG A 742 5.83 14.03 -10.16
C ARG A 742 5.44 15.11 -9.14
N TRP A 743 6.41 15.57 -8.37
CA TRP A 743 6.23 16.59 -7.34
C TRP A 743 6.49 18.03 -7.86
N GLY A 744 6.34 18.24 -9.16
CA GLY A 744 6.44 19.56 -9.79
C GLY A 744 5.11 20.32 -9.79
N GLY A 745 5.10 21.47 -10.46
CA GLY A 745 3.95 22.35 -10.57
C GLY A 745 3.82 23.34 -9.40
N ARG A 746 2.95 24.34 -9.60
CA ARG A 746 2.79 25.47 -8.65
C ARG A 746 2.25 25.00 -7.29
N LEU A 747 1.29 24.12 -7.30
CA LEU A 747 0.70 23.60 -6.06
C LEU A 747 1.75 22.87 -5.20
N ALA A 748 2.64 22.10 -5.82
CA ALA A 748 3.73 21.45 -5.10
C ALA A 748 4.73 22.46 -4.54
N LEU A 749 5.11 23.49 -5.29
CA LEU A 749 6.01 24.54 -4.82
C LEU A 749 5.48 25.22 -3.56
N VAL A 750 4.23 25.62 -3.55
CA VAL A 750 3.59 26.24 -2.39
C VAL A 750 3.54 25.27 -1.20
N CYS A 751 3.27 24.00 -1.45
CA CYS A 751 3.32 22.99 -0.39
C CYS A 751 4.75 22.85 0.18
N HIS A 752 5.78 22.82 -0.67
CA HIS A 752 7.18 22.74 -0.25
C HIS A 752 7.62 23.96 0.56
N GLU A 753 7.21 25.15 0.16
CA GLU A 753 7.46 26.39 0.93
C GLU A 753 6.80 26.33 2.31
N LYS A 754 5.59 25.79 2.39
CA LYS A 754 4.81 25.75 3.63
C LYS A 754 5.18 24.62 4.56
N TYR A 755 5.43 23.42 4.03
CA TYR A 755 5.62 22.19 4.80
C TYR A 755 7.04 21.63 4.69
N GLY A 756 7.89 22.14 3.80
CA GLY A 756 9.19 21.55 3.45
C GLY A 756 9.00 20.21 2.71
N LEU A 757 10.09 19.46 2.59
CA LEU A 757 10.13 18.15 1.94
C LEU A 757 9.84 16.99 2.91
N GLN A 758 9.12 17.24 3.99
CA GLN A 758 8.83 16.21 4.99
C GLN A 758 7.79 15.21 4.49
N SER A 759 7.90 13.98 4.97
CA SER A 759 6.88 12.96 4.78
C SER A 759 6.15 12.67 6.09
N ILE A 760 4.83 12.68 6.03
CA ILE A 760 3.94 12.35 7.14
C ILE A 760 3.02 11.23 6.65
N PRO A 761 3.10 10.02 7.20
CA PRO A 761 2.33 8.88 6.70
C PRO A 761 0.84 9.19 6.52
N GLY A 762 0.33 8.99 5.32
CA GLY A 762 -1.07 9.23 4.96
C GLY A 762 -1.44 10.69 4.68
N TYR A 763 -0.55 11.67 4.90
CA TYR A 763 -0.84 13.11 4.73
C TYR A 763 0.12 13.85 3.82
N LEU A 764 1.41 13.60 3.94
CA LEU A 764 2.43 14.20 3.07
C LEU A 764 3.45 13.15 2.64
N GLU A 765 3.81 13.18 1.38
CA GLU A 765 4.93 12.48 0.79
C GLU A 765 5.78 13.51 0.07
N ASN A 766 7.04 13.67 0.48
CA ASN A 766 7.90 14.71 -0.06
C ASN A 766 7.26 16.13 -0.05
N GLY A 767 6.51 16.46 1.00
CA GLY A 767 5.89 17.76 1.21
C GLY A 767 4.55 18.01 0.52
N VAL A 768 4.06 17.09 -0.32
CA VAL A 768 2.76 17.16 -1.01
C VAL A 768 1.85 16.00 -0.60
N PRO A 769 0.55 16.01 -0.92
CA PRO A 769 -0.33 14.85 -0.67
C PRO A 769 0.20 13.56 -1.30
N PRO A 770 -0.01 12.37 -0.69
CA PRO A 770 0.61 11.12 -1.13
C PRO A 770 0.24 10.70 -2.56
N LYS A 771 -0.94 11.08 -3.04
CA LYS A 771 -1.42 10.75 -4.40
C LYS A 771 -1.15 11.85 -5.41
N TYR A 772 -0.45 12.89 -5.01
CA TYR A 772 -0.14 14.02 -5.88
C TYR A 772 0.67 13.60 -7.11
N GLY A 773 0.38 14.24 -8.23
CA GLY A 773 1.16 14.10 -9.47
C GLY A 773 0.85 15.21 -10.44
N ALA A 774 1.87 15.97 -10.83
CA ALA A 774 1.75 17.08 -11.78
C ALA A 774 1.33 16.61 -13.19
N GLY A 775 0.67 17.48 -13.96
CA GLY A 775 0.29 17.24 -15.36
C GLY A 775 -1.20 16.96 -15.59
N ALA A 776 -1.92 16.55 -14.55
CA ALA A 776 -3.37 16.29 -14.66
C ALA A 776 -4.19 17.56 -14.88
N GLU A 777 -3.72 18.70 -14.37
CA GLU A 777 -4.35 20.01 -14.55
C GLU A 777 -4.52 20.37 -16.03
N GLN A 778 -3.52 20.05 -16.88
CA GLN A 778 -3.56 20.34 -18.31
C GLN A 778 -4.59 19.47 -19.03
N VAL A 779 -4.66 18.20 -18.67
CA VAL A 779 -5.62 17.24 -19.21
C VAL A 779 -7.04 17.69 -18.86
N VAL A 780 -7.29 17.98 -17.58
CA VAL A 780 -8.61 18.38 -17.10
C VAL A 780 -9.03 19.73 -17.70
N ALA A 781 -8.14 20.72 -17.74
CA ALA A 781 -8.42 22.02 -18.36
C ALA A 781 -8.71 21.91 -19.87
N SER A 782 -7.98 21.04 -20.59
CA SER A 782 -8.21 20.77 -22.02
C SER A 782 -9.57 20.10 -22.25
N VAL A 783 -9.88 19.06 -21.49
CA VAL A 783 -11.13 18.30 -21.61
C VAL A 783 -12.33 19.14 -21.17
N HIS A 784 -12.18 19.99 -20.16
CA HIS A 784 -13.23 20.94 -19.73
C HIS A 784 -13.57 21.92 -20.86
N LYS A 785 -12.55 22.52 -21.47
CA LYS A 785 -12.74 23.47 -22.58
C LYS A 785 -13.31 22.79 -23.85
N ASN A 786 -12.87 21.58 -24.14
CA ASN A 786 -13.29 20.82 -25.30
C ASN A 786 -13.31 19.33 -24.99
N PRO A 787 -14.47 18.71 -24.68
CA PRO A 787 -14.57 17.28 -24.40
C PRO A 787 -14.01 16.35 -25.48
N ALA A 788 -14.02 16.79 -26.75
CA ALA A 788 -13.43 16.02 -27.86
C ALA A 788 -11.90 15.91 -27.77
N SER A 789 -11.21 16.82 -27.05
CA SER A 789 -9.77 16.77 -26.86
C SER A 789 -9.29 15.54 -26.06
N LYS A 790 -10.18 14.83 -25.36
CA LYS A 790 -9.89 13.63 -24.59
C LYS A 790 -9.05 12.61 -25.36
N HIS A 791 -9.35 12.41 -26.65
CA HIS A 791 -8.63 11.44 -27.49
C HIS A 791 -7.16 11.78 -27.71
N ALA A 792 -6.81 13.05 -27.68
CA ALA A 792 -5.43 13.50 -27.86
C ALA A 792 -4.51 13.18 -26.67
N TRP A 793 -5.10 12.94 -25.50
CA TRP A 793 -4.38 12.62 -24.27
C TRP A 793 -4.20 11.13 -24.00
N ILE A 794 -4.75 10.28 -24.88
CA ILE A 794 -4.62 8.82 -24.73
C ILE A 794 -3.23 8.42 -25.23
N THR A 795 -2.46 7.76 -24.37
CA THR A 795 -1.10 7.25 -24.65
C THR A 795 -1.01 5.79 -24.19
N ASP A 796 0.13 5.15 -24.37
CA ASP A 796 0.40 3.80 -23.87
C ASP A 796 0.34 3.72 -22.34
N LEU A 797 0.59 4.83 -21.64
CA LEU A 797 0.56 4.92 -20.16
C LEU A 797 -0.80 5.41 -19.64
N VAL A 798 -1.47 6.29 -20.37
CA VAL A 798 -2.73 6.94 -19.98
C VAL A 798 -3.85 6.47 -20.88
N GLY A 799 -4.70 5.61 -20.36
CA GLY A 799 -5.91 5.15 -21.07
C GLY A 799 -7.09 6.11 -20.91
N ALA A 800 -8.11 5.95 -21.75
CA ALA A 800 -9.36 6.73 -21.65
C ALA A 800 -10.00 6.67 -20.26
N GLY A 801 -9.92 5.52 -19.59
CA GLY A 801 -10.43 5.36 -18.22
C GLY A 801 -9.62 6.09 -17.15
N ASP A 802 -8.34 6.38 -17.39
CA ASP A 802 -7.54 7.20 -16.47
C ASP A 802 -7.93 8.67 -16.58
N ILE A 803 -8.22 9.15 -17.81
CA ILE A 803 -8.73 10.51 -18.05
C ILE A 803 -10.12 10.67 -17.42
N ASP A 804 -11.02 9.71 -17.61
CA ASP A 804 -12.33 9.73 -16.95
C ASP A 804 -12.19 9.78 -15.44
N ARG A 805 -11.29 8.98 -14.89
CA ARG A 805 -11.04 8.92 -13.46
C ARG A 805 -10.54 10.24 -12.90
N VAL A 806 -9.52 10.86 -13.51
CA VAL A 806 -9.01 12.14 -13.00
C VAL A 806 -10.05 13.24 -13.11
N PHE A 807 -10.86 13.24 -14.16
CA PHE A 807 -11.96 14.20 -14.31
C PHE A 807 -13.03 14.00 -13.23
N ILE A 808 -13.37 12.75 -12.91
CA ILE A 808 -14.30 12.40 -11.84
C ILE A 808 -13.73 12.79 -10.45
N GLU A 809 -12.45 12.51 -10.18
CA GLU A 809 -11.80 12.87 -8.90
C GLU A 809 -11.73 14.39 -8.74
N TRP A 810 -11.36 15.11 -9.79
CA TRP A 810 -11.39 16.57 -9.81
C TRP A 810 -12.78 17.12 -9.50
N ARG A 811 -13.83 16.65 -10.18
CA ARG A 811 -15.21 17.03 -9.88
C ARG A 811 -15.64 16.68 -8.45
N SER A 812 -15.13 15.55 -7.92
CA SER A 812 -15.37 15.17 -6.53
C SER A 812 -14.75 16.19 -5.57
N ALA A 813 -13.51 16.64 -5.82
CA ALA A 813 -12.87 17.70 -5.04
C ALA A 813 -13.65 19.03 -5.15
N LEU A 814 -14.07 19.43 -6.36
CA LEU A 814 -14.91 20.63 -6.55
C LEU A 814 -16.23 20.54 -5.77
N ARG A 815 -16.86 19.36 -5.76
CA ARG A 815 -18.10 19.15 -5.00
C ARG A 815 -17.87 19.27 -3.49
N GLN A 816 -16.78 18.72 -2.98
CA GLN A 816 -16.41 18.87 -1.58
C GLN A 816 -16.20 20.34 -1.23
N ILE A 817 -15.50 21.11 -2.06
CA ILE A 817 -15.30 22.54 -1.88
C ILE A 817 -16.64 23.29 -1.93
N ALA A 818 -17.46 23.03 -2.94
CA ALA A 818 -18.74 23.71 -3.16
C ALA A 818 -19.74 23.53 -2.01
N HIS A 819 -19.71 22.36 -1.34
CA HIS A 819 -20.63 22.01 -0.24
C HIS A 819 -19.98 22.08 1.14
N ALA A 820 -18.69 22.40 1.24
CA ALA A 820 -18.04 22.60 2.52
C ALA A 820 -18.63 23.83 3.25
N PRO A 821 -18.57 23.87 4.59
CA PRO A 821 -19.00 25.01 5.36
C PRO A 821 -18.34 26.31 4.92
N ASP A 822 -19.08 27.42 5.03
CA ASP A 822 -18.50 28.74 4.83
C ASP A 822 -17.50 29.07 5.95
N LEU A 823 -16.38 29.64 5.56
CA LEU A 823 -15.39 30.21 6.48
C LEU A 823 -15.26 31.68 6.21
N ASP A 824 -14.93 32.45 7.25
CA ASP A 824 -14.69 33.89 7.10
C ASP A 824 -13.35 34.15 6.42
N TRP A 825 -13.26 33.73 5.15
CA TRP A 825 -12.07 33.82 4.31
C TRP A 825 -12.48 34.08 2.85
N LEU A 826 -12.16 35.24 2.35
CA LEU A 826 -12.60 35.67 1.00
C LEU A 826 -12.14 34.73 -0.12
N ARG A 827 -10.89 34.28 -0.06
CA ARG A 827 -10.35 33.36 -1.09
C ARG A 827 -11.05 32.00 -1.07
N TRP A 828 -11.44 31.51 0.13
CA TRP A 828 -12.22 30.29 0.26
C TRP A 828 -13.61 30.44 -0.39
N ARG A 829 -14.32 31.53 -0.09
CA ARG A 829 -15.64 31.81 -0.69
C ARG A 829 -15.54 31.94 -2.21
N ALA A 830 -14.50 32.61 -2.72
CA ALA A 830 -14.26 32.72 -4.16
C ALA A 830 -14.02 31.36 -4.81
N LEU A 831 -13.19 30.51 -4.20
CA LEU A 831 -12.96 29.15 -4.67
C LEU A 831 -14.24 28.31 -4.67
N GLN A 832 -15.09 28.44 -3.62
CA GLN A 832 -16.39 27.77 -3.57
C GLN A 832 -17.33 28.22 -4.69
N ALA A 833 -17.36 29.53 -4.99
CA ALA A 833 -18.18 30.07 -6.08
C ALA A 833 -17.72 29.54 -7.44
N MET A 834 -16.41 29.53 -7.69
CA MET A 834 -15.84 28.94 -8.91
C MET A 834 -16.14 27.45 -9.04
N ALA A 835 -15.97 26.69 -7.95
CA ALA A 835 -16.28 25.26 -7.94
C ALA A 835 -17.76 24.99 -8.27
N LYS A 836 -18.69 25.78 -7.72
CA LYS A 836 -20.13 25.70 -8.05
C LYS A 836 -20.41 26.02 -9.52
N ALA A 837 -19.78 27.05 -10.08
CA ALA A 837 -19.93 27.43 -11.48
C ALA A 837 -19.50 26.27 -12.40
N ILE A 838 -18.28 25.73 -12.20
CA ILE A 838 -17.76 24.65 -13.02
C ILE A 838 -18.60 23.37 -12.88
N LEU A 839 -19.11 23.06 -11.71
CA LEU A 839 -19.96 21.88 -11.51
C LEU A 839 -21.29 21.99 -12.28
N ASN A 840 -21.81 23.21 -12.46
CA ASN A 840 -23.00 23.48 -13.26
C ASN A 840 -22.73 23.45 -14.79
N GLU A 841 -21.49 23.76 -15.19
CA GLU A 841 -21.07 23.75 -16.59
C GLU A 841 -20.65 22.37 -17.07
N THR A 842 -20.25 21.49 -16.17
CA THR A 842 -19.70 20.18 -16.50
C THR A 842 -20.60 19.04 -16.04
N GLU A 843 -20.67 18.01 -16.83
CA GLU A 843 -21.28 16.72 -16.43
C GLU A 843 -20.23 15.72 -16.03
N SER A 844 -20.56 14.83 -15.08
CA SER A 844 -19.70 13.67 -14.80
C SER A 844 -19.64 12.81 -16.07
N PRO A 845 -18.48 12.18 -16.40
CA PRO A 845 -18.43 11.21 -17.48
C PRO A 845 -19.48 10.13 -17.24
N THR A 846 -20.58 10.21 -17.96
CA THR A 846 -21.82 9.56 -17.56
C THR A 846 -21.90 8.12 -18.04
N MET A 847 -22.66 7.40 -17.29
CA MET A 847 -23.04 6.00 -17.45
C MET A 847 -24.39 5.84 -18.14
N THR A 848 -24.99 6.93 -18.64
CA THR A 848 -26.41 6.95 -19.00
C THR A 848 -26.73 6.33 -20.34
N ASP A 849 -25.77 6.24 -21.29
CA ASP A 849 -26.00 5.71 -22.62
C ASP A 849 -25.19 4.44 -22.89
N LEU A 850 -25.27 3.47 -21.99
CA LEU A 850 -24.61 2.19 -22.22
C LEU A 850 -25.34 1.41 -23.33
N PRO A 851 -24.59 0.91 -24.34
CA PRO A 851 -25.23 0.18 -25.44
C PRO A 851 -25.89 -1.10 -24.92
N PRO A 852 -27.17 -1.33 -25.20
CA PRO A 852 -27.84 -2.54 -24.78
C PRO A 852 -27.27 -3.78 -25.48
N LEU A 853 -27.46 -4.95 -24.85
CA LEU A 853 -27.18 -6.22 -25.52
C LEU A 853 -28.16 -6.44 -26.65
N GLU A 854 -27.66 -6.85 -27.80
CA GLU A 854 -28.47 -7.31 -28.91
C GLU A 854 -29.14 -8.65 -28.58
N TYR A 855 -30.30 -8.94 -29.18
CA TYR A 855 -31.06 -10.19 -28.91
C TYR A 855 -30.19 -11.45 -29.07
N HIS A 856 -29.35 -11.52 -30.11
CA HIS A 856 -28.45 -12.67 -30.33
C HIS A 856 -27.38 -12.80 -29.23
N GLN A 857 -27.02 -11.71 -28.52
CA GLN A 857 -26.03 -11.68 -27.43
C GLN A 857 -26.63 -12.12 -26.08
N THR A 858 -27.96 -12.26 -25.98
CA THR A 858 -28.62 -12.77 -24.77
C THR A 858 -28.64 -14.30 -24.70
N ARG A 859 -28.46 -14.98 -25.84
CA ARG A 859 -28.38 -16.44 -25.92
C ARG A 859 -26.99 -16.91 -25.59
N ARG A 860 -26.86 -17.84 -24.65
CA ARG A 860 -25.57 -18.42 -24.28
C ARG A 860 -24.93 -19.16 -25.46
N VAL A 861 -23.62 -19.14 -25.47
CA VAL A 861 -22.78 -19.80 -26.46
C VAL A 861 -22.02 -20.94 -25.78
N ASP A 862 -21.96 -22.08 -26.43
CA ASP A 862 -21.05 -23.13 -26.05
C ASP A 862 -19.62 -22.69 -26.36
N HIS A 863 -18.77 -22.65 -25.32
CA HIS A 863 -17.37 -22.24 -25.41
C HIS A 863 -16.39 -23.39 -25.63
N ARG A 864 -16.90 -24.61 -25.71
CA ARG A 864 -16.09 -25.81 -25.95
C ARG A 864 -15.37 -25.70 -27.27
N LEU A 865 -14.05 -25.87 -27.22
CA LEU A 865 -13.20 -25.74 -28.40
C LEU A 865 -12.75 -27.10 -28.89
N ILE A 866 -13.09 -27.44 -30.12
CA ILE A 866 -12.64 -28.66 -30.78
C ILE A 866 -11.60 -28.26 -31.81
N LEU A 867 -10.32 -28.52 -31.52
CA LEU A 867 -9.25 -28.31 -32.47
C LEU A 867 -9.08 -29.60 -33.31
N ARG A 868 -9.44 -29.55 -34.60
CA ARG A 868 -9.20 -30.66 -35.50
C ARG A 868 -7.73 -30.74 -35.83
N ARG A 869 -7.15 -31.95 -35.85
CA ARG A 869 -5.87 -32.20 -36.51
C ARG A 869 -6.08 -32.00 -38.01
N HIS A 870 -5.35 -31.09 -38.62
CA HIS A 870 -5.21 -31.05 -40.09
C HIS A 870 -4.14 -32.03 -40.51
#